data_8b257d7d20c61bf24fb284e732763e80
#
_entry.id   8b257d7d20c61bf24fb284e732763e80
#
_cell.length_a   1.000
_cell.length_b   1.000
_cell.length_c   1.000
_cell.angle_alpha   90.00
_cell.angle_beta   90.00
_cell.angle_gamma   90.00
#
_symmetry.space_group_name_H-M   'P 1'
#
loop_
_entity.id
_entity.type
_entity.pdbx_description
1 polymer ?
#
loop_
_entity_poly.entity_id
_entity_poly.type
_entity_poly.pdbx_seq_one_letter_code
_entity_poly.pdbx_strand_id
1 'polypeptide(L)'
;MKNPSIRHGKSSGNKSVLLLTVLALGTGFSSLSAQTNAASDQITAQPAADRIVPFRLSEQGVVRPVEWGLDTAWEDEGNIRRGQGFMETVDIVRVSFRPTDPIVDGDLGADQKEHIQTRLGLLDFVSPKPKLAINSDHPKIDDSYKGNAQAWAQMMDLHTRYFQDAGYEVISVAPFNEPDYTYTGQGTKADFYKIAVELRANPRFENIRICGGNTLNCDEALPWYNYLKEQLDEGNTHQLAGEFNGYAAFYETVRKDGKMAMNDEMHNVMEAMVGLEYGLQTGIWWGSAEYARGEFCKISRGGERLAYTEHRPNWTAASVYRSKDGSKVQAFGGVSERQAKTTTYRFVSKEKDVFYDGYGPQREFYLEMPGGNSYQDDEQRNAERVVNITWGEDIQPVIDGQYVLINRSTQRAVEITQGNTAEGTNVKTGKFDASKAYQRWYVRPVSSRIGGDFSYFCITSPINGMSFDIWNWSLEDGGNIAIYGASNGSNQQWALEYAGDGWFYIRSRHSALYLEEGEEAFNVQQGTKKGSNDERLQWRLIPAPASKIEIKSLATPTGLTTEGQSASVLLKWNKQSDATEYTVLRSETSGGAYEIIARNVKETSFVDHKALAGKSYYYTVKANDNCLNSSPKSQEVTATITDVHSLVAHYTFDGDLLDETENLNHGASLKKAMFTDGKINKAVQLNGSTEFLQLPTDIANHQNLTVSTWVKWDGGADWQRVFDFGSGEDQYMFLTYSSNIQSLRFAMKNGAEEQALETALPSPIRIDNWVHLALTIGDAEVRIYVNGELAVSSGDITIRPMDIRPCLNYIGRSQFVADPMFKGSIDDFRVYNYELSAEDIKKVAQGESVGIITPQISDDELFIGPLPADQKLQVTYTPAQSSGRVSLSIYNMQGVPVLSHETAGSSVTTLDVSGFPTGLYLLRLVDNNRSVTRKFAVRH
;
A
#
# COMPACT_ATOMS: atom_id res chain seq x y z
N MET A 1 40.20 11.68 -13.83
CA MET A 1 41.42 11.43 -13.01
C MET A 1 41.18 10.27 -12.07
N LYS A 2 42.17 9.42 -11.88
CA LYS A 2 42.08 8.12 -11.21
C LYS A 2 41.58 8.21 -9.76
N ASN A 3 40.66 7.30 -9.40
CA ASN A 3 40.22 7.05 -8.04
C ASN A 3 41.41 6.87 -7.07
N PRO A 4 41.38 7.45 -5.88
CA PRO A 4 42.28 7.08 -4.80
C PRO A 4 41.69 5.89 -4.02
N SER A 5 42.28 4.73 -4.18
CA SER A 5 42.09 3.57 -3.33
C SER A 5 42.55 3.88 -1.89
N ILE A 6 41.67 3.70 -0.93
CA ILE A 6 42.00 3.73 0.49
C ILE A 6 42.72 2.44 0.84
N ARG A 7 44.02 2.53 1.13
CA ARG A 7 44.85 1.45 1.69
C ARG A 7 44.62 1.35 3.20
N HIS A 8 44.22 0.17 3.64
CA HIS A 8 44.30 -0.21 5.05
C HIS A 8 45.74 -0.27 5.55
N GLY A 9 46.06 0.60 6.49
CA GLY A 9 47.31 0.53 7.24
C GLY A 9 47.18 -0.50 8.37
N LYS A 10 48.05 -1.49 8.36
CA LYS A 10 48.33 -2.39 9.48
C LYS A 10 49.13 -1.67 10.54
N SER A 11 48.68 -1.64 11.77
CA SER A 11 49.53 -1.43 12.95
C SER A 11 49.48 -2.68 13.84
N SER A 12 50.66 -3.22 14.09
CA SER A 12 50.95 -4.34 14.96
C SER A 12 51.08 -3.90 16.39
N GLY A 13 50.64 -4.72 17.32
CA GLY A 13 51.06 -4.56 18.72
C GLY A 13 50.25 -5.26 19.79
N ASN A 14 50.77 -6.45 20.10
CA ASN A 14 50.86 -7.12 21.40
C ASN A 14 49.65 -7.86 22.04
N LYS A 15 50.03 -9.08 22.29
CA LYS A 15 49.46 -10.25 22.95
C LYS A 15 49.06 -9.99 24.41
N SER A 16 47.94 -10.57 24.81
CA SER A 16 47.83 -11.30 26.08
C SER A 16 46.86 -12.46 25.89
N VAL A 17 47.36 -13.62 26.28
CA VAL A 17 46.69 -14.93 26.24
C VAL A 17 45.73 -15.01 27.42
N LEU A 18 44.52 -15.44 27.22
CA LEU A 18 43.76 -16.21 28.19
C LEU A 18 42.89 -17.25 27.46
N LEU A 19 43.15 -18.49 27.84
CA LEU A 19 42.47 -19.71 27.44
C LEU A 19 41.12 -19.79 28.09
N LEU A 20 39.99 -20.14 27.35
CA LEU A 20 39.04 -21.12 27.83
C LEU A 20 37.94 -21.40 26.79
N THR A 21 37.86 -22.68 26.50
CA THR A 21 36.68 -23.54 26.21
C THR A 21 35.87 -23.29 24.93
N VAL A 22 36.05 -24.23 24.02
CA VAL A 22 35.26 -24.56 22.84
C VAL A 22 33.82 -24.86 23.26
N LEU A 23 32.85 -24.12 22.73
CA LEU A 23 31.50 -24.60 22.52
C LEU A 23 31.10 -24.25 21.10
N ALA A 24 30.79 -25.31 20.34
CA ALA A 24 30.26 -25.21 18.98
C ALA A 24 28.91 -24.48 19.00
N LEU A 25 28.86 -23.33 18.34
CA LEU A 25 27.59 -22.66 18.05
C LEU A 25 27.34 -22.80 16.55
N GLY A 26 26.35 -23.61 16.25
CA GLY A 26 25.77 -23.71 14.94
C GLY A 26 25.21 -22.36 14.51
N THR A 27 25.40 -22.03 13.24
CA THR A 27 24.82 -20.90 12.56
C THR A 27 23.30 -21.05 12.58
N GLY A 28 22.66 -20.39 13.54
CA GLY A 28 21.21 -20.24 13.55
C GLY A 28 20.83 -19.08 12.64
N PHE A 29 20.21 -19.38 11.52
CA PHE A 29 19.34 -18.42 10.85
C PHE A 29 18.26 -18.01 11.83
N SER A 30 18.23 -16.78 12.26
CA SER A 30 17.11 -16.22 13.01
C SER A 30 15.96 -16.01 12.03
N SER A 31 15.13 -17.07 11.85
CA SER A 31 13.72 -16.87 11.52
C SER A 31 13.14 -15.90 12.55
N LEU A 32 12.40 -14.91 12.12
CA LEU A 32 11.51 -14.16 13.03
C LEU A 32 10.61 -15.17 13.73
N SER A 33 11.05 -15.62 14.91
CA SER A 33 10.18 -16.31 15.84
C SER A 33 9.23 -15.26 16.40
N ALA A 34 7.98 -15.30 15.97
CA ALA A 34 6.91 -14.68 16.73
C ALA A 34 7.11 -15.11 18.20
N GLN A 35 7.24 -14.14 19.08
CA GLN A 35 7.33 -14.39 20.53
C GLN A 35 6.08 -15.16 20.95
N THR A 36 6.27 -16.43 21.27
CA THR A 36 5.26 -17.25 21.93
C THR A 36 5.15 -16.83 23.39
N ASN A 37 4.29 -15.87 23.66
CA ASN A 37 3.78 -15.64 25.00
C ASN A 37 2.27 -15.44 24.94
N ALA A 38 1.58 -16.35 25.62
CA ALA A 38 0.15 -16.34 25.91
C ALA A 38 -0.78 -16.28 24.68
N ALA A 39 -1.02 -17.45 24.09
CA ALA A 39 -1.82 -17.63 22.89
C ALA A 39 -3.34 -17.48 23.07
N SER A 40 -3.83 -16.94 24.20
CA SER A 40 -5.27 -16.80 24.42
C SER A 40 -5.86 -15.44 24.07
N ASP A 41 -5.03 -14.40 23.85
CA ASP A 41 -5.52 -13.02 23.80
C ASP A 41 -5.14 -12.24 22.52
N GLN A 42 -4.62 -12.88 21.47
CA GLN A 42 -4.16 -12.18 20.23
C GLN A 42 -5.11 -12.33 19.04
N ILE A 43 -6.39 -12.49 19.27
CA ILE A 43 -7.30 -12.93 18.21
C ILE A 43 -7.72 -11.82 17.27
N THR A 44 -7.53 -10.57 17.63
CA THR A 44 -8.12 -9.44 16.87
C THR A 44 -7.25 -8.19 16.78
N ALA A 45 -6.00 -8.23 17.15
CA ALA A 45 -5.13 -7.07 16.95
C ALA A 45 -4.75 -6.95 15.46
N GLN A 46 -5.35 -6.02 14.76
CA GLN A 46 -4.82 -5.58 13.47
C GLN A 46 -3.53 -4.79 13.71
N PRO A 47 -2.61 -4.73 12.71
CA PRO A 47 -1.44 -3.86 12.82
C PRO A 47 -1.87 -2.44 13.17
N ALA A 48 -1.17 -1.81 14.12
CA ALA A 48 -1.40 -0.42 14.41
C ALA A 48 -1.04 0.42 13.20
N ALA A 49 -1.96 1.25 12.72
CA ALA A 49 -1.68 2.21 11.67
C ALA A 49 -1.49 3.61 12.28
N ASP A 50 -0.33 4.22 12.01
CA ASP A 50 -0.06 5.60 12.44
C ASP A 50 -0.93 6.58 11.65
N ARG A 51 -1.23 6.25 10.38
CA ARG A 51 -2.03 7.07 9.46
C ARG A 51 -2.93 6.20 8.59
N ILE A 52 -4.10 6.74 8.28
CA ILE A 52 -5.07 6.13 7.36
C ILE A 52 -5.07 6.93 6.06
N VAL A 53 -5.13 6.22 4.93
CA VAL A 53 -5.16 6.76 3.56
C VAL A 53 -6.44 6.28 2.86
N PRO A 54 -7.59 6.88 3.16
CA PRO A 54 -8.84 6.50 2.52
C PRO A 54 -8.92 7.09 1.11
N PHE A 55 -9.37 6.31 0.13
CA PHE A 55 -9.52 6.75 -1.26
C PHE A 55 -10.80 6.19 -1.91
N ARG A 56 -11.30 6.90 -2.93
CA ARG A 56 -12.40 6.48 -3.80
C ARG A 56 -11.92 6.39 -5.24
N LEU A 57 -12.27 5.28 -5.90
CA LEU A 57 -11.90 5.07 -7.31
C LEU A 57 -12.78 5.88 -8.27
N SER A 58 -14.02 6.20 -7.89
CA SER A 58 -14.94 6.99 -8.72
C SER A 58 -14.82 8.50 -8.50
N GLU A 59 -14.09 8.94 -7.46
CA GLU A 59 -13.97 10.35 -7.12
C GLU A 59 -13.03 11.07 -8.09
N GLN A 60 -13.38 12.32 -8.44
CA GLN A 60 -12.46 13.18 -9.15
C GLN A 60 -11.33 13.60 -8.21
N GLY A 61 -10.12 13.25 -8.57
CA GLY A 61 -8.92 13.59 -7.80
C GLY A 61 -8.40 14.98 -8.10
N VAL A 62 -7.31 15.34 -7.42
CA VAL A 62 -6.62 16.62 -7.62
C VAL A 62 -5.53 16.44 -8.66
N VAL A 63 -5.62 17.19 -9.77
CA VAL A 63 -4.57 17.28 -10.80
C VAL A 63 -3.62 18.43 -10.45
N ARG A 64 -2.33 18.14 -10.42
CA ARG A 64 -1.29 19.15 -10.23
C ARG A 64 -0.32 19.11 -11.41
N PRO A 65 -0.14 20.24 -12.14
CA PRO A 65 0.83 20.29 -13.22
C PRO A 65 2.25 20.19 -12.65
N VAL A 66 3.06 19.32 -13.22
CA VAL A 66 4.45 19.09 -12.81
C VAL A 66 5.30 18.64 -13.99
N GLU A 67 6.56 19.11 -14.02
CA GLU A 67 7.63 18.65 -14.90
C GLU A 67 8.63 17.83 -14.05
N TRP A 68 9.04 16.68 -14.58
CA TRP A 68 9.99 15.77 -13.90
C TRP A 68 11.31 15.71 -14.65
N GLY A 69 12.39 15.71 -13.91
CA GLY A 69 13.72 15.78 -14.49
C GLY A 69 14.77 14.87 -13.86
N LEU A 70 15.94 14.88 -14.51
CA LEU A 70 17.14 14.18 -14.07
C LEU A 70 18.27 15.19 -13.88
N ASP A 71 19.20 14.86 -12.99
CA ASP A 71 20.41 15.62 -12.74
C ASP A 71 21.62 15.00 -13.44
N THR A 72 22.54 15.84 -13.93
CA THR A 72 23.80 15.43 -14.55
C THR A 72 25.04 15.74 -13.72
N ALA A 73 24.89 16.12 -12.44
CA ALA A 73 26.02 16.40 -11.56
C ALA A 73 26.94 15.19 -11.42
N TRP A 74 26.38 14.00 -11.36
CA TRP A 74 27.13 12.75 -11.48
C TRP A 74 27.43 12.47 -12.95
N GLU A 75 28.72 12.32 -13.29
CA GLU A 75 29.18 11.94 -14.62
C GLU A 75 28.99 10.41 -14.83
N ASP A 76 27.75 9.94 -14.67
CA ASP A 76 27.37 8.53 -14.72
C ASP A 76 26.25 8.31 -15.74
N GLU A 77 26.64 7.76 -16.90
CA GLU A 77 25.75 7.37 -17.97
C GLU A 77 24.65 6.41 -17.48
N GLY A 78 24.98 5.48 -16.57
CA GLY A 78 24.03 4.50 -16.03
C GLY A 78 22.87 5.17 -15.27
N ASN A 79 23.13 6.26 -14.57
CA ASN A 79 22.11 7.02 -13.89
C ASN A 79 21.11 7.66 -14.87
N ILE A 80 21.61 8.25 -15.94
CA ILE A 80 20.76 8.90 -16.97
C ILE A 80 19.96 7.85 -17.74
N ARG A 81 20.59 6.79 -18.21
CA ARG A 81 19.91 5.69 -18.93
C ARG A 81 18.82 5.05 -18.07
N ARG A 82 19.11 4.78 -16.79
CA ARG A 82 18.16 4.20 -15.84
C ARG A 82 16.97 5.15 -15.60
N GLY A 83 17.26 6.43 -15.31
CA GLY A 83 16.24 7.45 -15.12
C GLY A 83 15.34 7.62 -16.34
N GLN A 84 15.91 7.76 -17.53
CA GLN A 84 15.17 7.80 -18.79
C GLN A 84 14.32 6.54 -18.97
N GLY A 85 14.89 5.37 -18.69
CA GLY A 85 14.21 4.10 -18.84
C GLY A 85 12.95 4.02 -17.94
N PHE A 86 13.07 4.33 -16.66
CA PHE A 86 11.95 4.23 -15.71
C PHE A 86 10.93 5.37 -15.83
N MET A 87 11.37 6.59 -16.11
CA MET A 87 10.49 7.75 -16.28
C MET A 87 9.77 7.75 -17.62
N GLU A 88 10.35 7.12 -18.67
CA GLU A 88 9.93 7.12 -20.06
C GLU A 88 9.99 8.51 -20.72
N THR A 89 9.59 9.55 -20.03
CA THR A 89 9.68 10.95 -20.44
C THR A 89 10.44 11.74 -19.39
N VAL A 90 11.46 12.48 -19.84
CA VAL A 90 12.22 13.43 -19.03
C VAL A 90 11.94 14.84 -19.58
N ASP A 91 11.24 15.66 -18.79
CA ASP A 91 10.80 16.99 -19.24
C ASP A 91 11.94 18.00 -19.20
N ILE A 92 12.79 17.89 -18.16
CA ILE A 92 13.86 18.84 -17.87
C ILE A 92 15.09 18.09 -17.36
N VAL A 93 16.28 18.59 -17.70
CA VAL A 93 17.53 18.09 -17.15
C VAL A 93 18.31 19.24 -16.50
N ARG A 94 18.77 19.02 -15.28
CA ARG A 94 19.69 19.94 -14.62
C ARG A 94 21.11 19.70 -15.14
N VAL A 95 21.72 20.76 -15.63
CA VAL A 95 23.14 20.82 -15.96
C VAL A 95 23.83 21.88 -15.12
N SER A 96 25.11 21.75 -14.89
CA SER A 96 25.82 22.67 -14.02
C SER A 96 26.85 23.51 -14.75
N PHE A 97 27.17 24.69 -14.21
CA PHE A 97 28.32 25.49 -14.60
C PHE A 97 29.39 25.46 -13.51
N ARG A 98 30.62 25.71 -13.90
CA ARG A 98 31.80 25.72 -12.98
C ARG A 98 32.35 27.13 -12.79
N PRO A 99 32.17 27.77 -11.65
CA PRO A 99 32.79 29.07 -11.37
C PRO A 99 34.25 28.87 -10.83
N THR A 100 35.01 27.95 -11.40
CA THR A 100 36.33 27.53 -10.94
C THR A 100 37.48 28.15 -11.76
N ASP A 101 37.20 28.62 -12.97
CA ASP A 101 38.16 29.20 -13.88
C ASP A 101 37.72 30.58 -14.34
N PRO A 102 38.59 31.57 -14.44
CA PRO A 102 38.24 32.88 -14.95
C PRO A 102 37.87 32.83 -16.44
N ILE A 103 37.09 33.80 -16.89
CA ILE A 103 36.86 34.07 -18.30
C ILE A 103 38.17 34.51 -18.95
N VAL A 104 38.51 33.89 -20.08
CA VAL A 104 39.73 34.18 -20.85
C VAL A 104 39.34 34.69 -22.22
N ASP A 105 39.85 35.88 -22.62
CA ASP A 105 39.57 36.51 -23.93
C ASP A 105 38.07 36.61 -24.26
N GLY A 106 37.23 36.80 -23.23
CA GLY A 106 35.78 36.96 -23.40
C GLY A 106 34.99 35.64 -23.61
N ASP A 107 35.64 34.48 -23.37
CA ASP A 107 35.03 33.16 -23.49
C ASP A 107 35.42 32.27 -22.33
N LEU A 108 34.70 31.13 -22.16
CA LEU A 108 34.94 30.14 -21.12
C LEU A 108 36.31 29.49 -21.25
N GLY A 109 36.94 29.18 -20.11
CA GLY A 109 38.18 28.42 -20.06
C GLY A 109 38.05 26.97 -20.60
N ALA A 110 39.18 26.30 -20.75
CA ALA A 110 39.20 24.95 -21.30
C ALA A 110 38.44 23.92 -20.44
N ASP A 111 38.63 23.98 -19.13
CA ASP A 111 37.98 23.05 -18.18
C ASP A 111 36.46 23.24 -18.17
N GLN A 112 36.00 24.48 -18.27
CA GLN A 112 34.56 24.78 -18.35
C GLN A 112 33.93 24.22 -19.64
N LYS A 113 34.67 24.36 -20.77
CA LYS A 113 34.23 23.81 -22.06
C LYS A 113 34.18 22.28 -22.03
N GLU A 114 35.20 21.62 -21.43
CA GLU A 114 35.23 20.15 -21.25
C GLU A 114 34.07 19.71 -20.39
N HIS A 115 33.76 20.41 -19.29
CA HIS A 115 32.59 20.16 -18.47
C HIS A 115 31.28 20.22 -19.25
N ILE A 116 31.09 21.23 -20.11
CA ILE A 116 29.90 21.32 -20.97
C ILE A 116 29.82 20.13 -21.93
N GLN A 117 30.94 19.77 -22.58
CA GLN A 117 30.95 18.60 -23.48
C GLN A 117 30.58 17.31 -22.80
N THR A 118 31.05 17.10 -21.56
CA THR A 118 30.65 15.94 -20.75
C THR A 118 29.13 15.94 -20.50
N ARG A 119 28.53 17.09 -20.13
CA ARG A 119 27.06 17.19 -19.92
C ARG A 119 26.29 16.97 -21.22
N LEU A 120 26.75 17.51 -22.34
CA LEU A 120 26.14 17.25 -23.65
C LEU A 120 26.18 15.77 -24.02
N GLY A 121 27.28 15.05 -23.74
CA GLY A 121 27.35 13.61 -23.94
C GLY A 121 26.37 12.82 -23.08
N LEU A 122 26.09 13.25 -21.85
CA LEU A 122 25.05 12.63 -21.01
C LEU A 122 23.63 12.92 -21.54
N LEU A 123 23.40 14.09 -22.11
CA LEU A 123 22.11 14.47 -22.68
C LEU A 123 21.75 13.66 -23.94
N ASP A 124 22.72 13.04 -24.63
CA ASP A 124 22.49 12.16 -25.77
C ASP A 124 21.70 10.90 -25.41
N PHE A 125 21.66 10.52 -24.13
CA PHE A 125 20.87 9.40 -23.63
C PHE A 125 19.43 9.77 -23.24
N VAL A 126 19.03 11.06 -23.38
CA VAL A 126 17.68 11.54 -23.04
C VAL A 126 16.87 11.80 -24.32
N SER A 127 15.74 11.14 -24.45
CA SER A 127 14.84 11.28 -25.60
C SER A 127 13.36 11.27 -25.16
N PRO A 128 12.55 12.22 -25.69
CA PRO A 128 12.90 13.33 -26.59
C PRO A 128 13.85 14.33 -25.92
N LYS A 129 14.45 15.23 -26.73
CA LYS A 129 15.40 16.24 -26.25
C LYS A 129 14.76 17.07 -25.13
N PRO A 130 15.36 17.11 -23.92
CA PRO A 130 14.78 17.77 -22.75
C PRO A 130 15.01 19.29 -22.79
N LYS A 131 14.24 20.02 -21.98
CA LYS A 131 14.58 21.39 -21.58
C LYS A 131 15.71 21.35 -20.55
N LEU A 132 16.42 22.47 -20.35
CA LEU A 132 17.52 22.55 -19.40
C LEU A 132 17.26 23.57 -18.29
N ALA A 133 17.63 23.19 -17.06
CA ALA A 133 17.89 24.08 -15.95
C ALA A 133 19.41 24.12 -15.70
N ILE A 134 19.98 25.31 -15.54
CA ILE A 134 21.41 25.48 -15.32
C ILE A 134 21.63 26.03 -13.91
N ASN A 135 22.44 25.38 -13.08
CA ASN A 135 22.78 25.87 -11.77
C ASN A 135 24.30 25.79 -11.47
N SER A 136 24.70 26.37 -10.35
CA SER A 136 26.07 26.26 -9.85
C SER A 136 26.17 25.06 -8.93
N ASP A 137 26.83 24.00 -9.38
CA ASP A 137 27.06 22.79 -8.58
C ASP A 137 28.55 22.53 -8.36
N HIS A 138 29.25 23.54 -7.85
CA HIS A 138 30.65 23.37 -7.57
C HIS A 138 31.05 24.11 -6.27
N PRO A 139 31.66 23.40 -5.32
CA PRO A 139 32.00 23.98 -4.01
C PRO A 139 33.17 24.95 -4.02
N LYS A 140 33.96 25.06 -5.08
CA LYS A 140 35.15 25.91 -5.15
C LYS A 140 34.96 27.01 -6.18
N ILE A 141 35.00 28.25 -5.70
CA ILE A 141 34.80 29.47 -6.50
C ILE A 141 36.13 30.18 -6.74
N ASP A 142 36.44 30.52 -7.99
CA ASP A 142 37.59 31.35 -8.33
C ASP A 142 37.40 32.79 -7.81
N ASP A 143 38.50 33.39 -7.41
CA ASP A 143 38.49 34.75 -6.80
C ASP A 143 37.98 35.84 -7.75
N SER A 144 38.03 35.63 -9.07
CA SER A 144 37.52 36.59 -10.07
C SER A 144 36.01 36.77 -10.01
N TYR A 145 35.27 35.73 -9.47
CA TYR A 145 33.81 35.74 -9.35
C TYR A 145 33.34 36.22 -7.98
N LYS A 146 34.16 36.10 -6.92
CA LYS A 146 33.76 36.44 -5.54
C LYS A 146 33.36 37.90 -5.38
N GLY A 147 32.07 38.13 -5.08
CA GLY A 147 31.53 39.49 -4.95
C GLY A 147 31.44 40.28 -6.29
N ASN A 148 31.77 39.67 -7.42
CA ASN A 148 31.75 40.27 -8.75
C ASN A 148 30.54 39.79 -9.57
N ALA A 149 29.42 40.48 -9.38
CA ALA A 149 28.14 40.12 -10.00
C ALA A 149 28.20 40.13 -11.54
N GLN A 150 28.92 41.09 -12.13
CA GLN A 150 29.04 41.22 -13.59
C GLN A 150 29.83 40.04 -14.19
N ALA A 151 30.94 39.64 -13.57
CA ALA A 151 31.72 38.49 -14.06
C ALA A 151 30.92 37.18 -13.90
N TRP A 152 30.19 37.01 -12.79
CA TRP A 152 29.32 35.87 -12.58
C TRP A 152 28.21 35.79 -13.63
N ALA A 153 27.47 36.87 -13.88
CA ALA A 153 26.43 36.96 -14.90
C ALA A 153 26.98 36.70 -16.32
N GLN A 154 28.15 37.21 -16.62
CA GLN A 154 28.83 36.95 -17.91
C GLN A 154 29.18 35.45 -18.07
N MET A 155 29.69 34.81 -17.04
CA MET A 155 29.96 33.35 -17.05
C MET A 155 28.66 32.56 -17.30
N MET A 156 27.59 32.89 -16.62
CA MET A 156 26.27 32.25 -16.81
C MET A 156 25.74 32.47 -18.23
N ASP A 157 25.90 33.66 -18.79
CA ASP A 157 25.53 33.97 -20.19
C ASP A 157 26.28 33.08 -21.17
N LEU A 158 27.60 32.89 -20.97
CA LEU A 158 28.43 32.08 -21.83
C LEU A 158 28.01 30.58 -21.73
N HIS A 159 27.80 30.03 -20.53
CA HIS A 159 27.31 28.66 -20.36
C HIS A 159 25.96 28.46 -21.02
N THR A 160 25.02 29.37 -20.80
CA THR A 160 23.68 29.35 -21.44
C THR A 160 23.78 29.35 -22.94
N ARG A 161 24.63 30.21 -23.51
CA ARG A 161 24.89 30.27 -24.96
C ARG A 161 25.40 28.92 -25.49
N TYR A 162 26.38 28.28 -24.83
CA TYR A 162 26.92 27.00 -25.32
C TYR A 162 25.86 25.89 -25.39
N PHE A 163 24.95 25.79 -24.43
CA PHE A 163 23.86 24.83 -24.48
C PHE A 163 22.81 25.22 -25.54
N GLN A 164 22.51 26.50 -25.71
CA GLN A 164 21.60 26.96 -26.76
C GLN A 164 22.19 26.73 -28.16
N ASP A 165 23.49 26.95 -28.36
CA ASP A 165 24.20 26.70 -29.62
C ASP A 165 24.21 25.20 -29.96
N ALA A 166 24.21 24.31 -28.93
CA ALA A 166 24.01 22.87 -29.08
C ALA A 166 22.53 22.49 -29.35
N GLY A 167 21.65 23.49 -29.44
CA GLY A 167 20.23 23.32 -29.80
C GLY A 167 19.32 22.88 -28.66
N TYR A 168 19.70 23.16 -27.40
CA TYR A 168 18.84 22.93 -26.24
C TYR A 168 18.09 24.21 -25.84
N GLU A 169 16.85 24.03 -25.36
CA GLU A 169 16.08 25.09 -24.74
C GLU A 169 16.48 25.21 -23.27
N VAL A 170 17.07 26.34 -22.89
CA VAL A 170 17.36 26.64 -21.48
C VAL A 170 16.18 27.44 -20.94
N ILE A 171 15.53 26.94 -19.91
CA ILE A 171 14.30 27.51 -19.33
C ILE A 171 14.46 28.10 -17.94
N SER A 172 15.53 27.72 -17.22
CA SER A 172 15.79 28.17 -15.85
C SER A 172 17.29 28.29 -15.62
N VAL A 173 17.71 29.28 -14.82
CA VAL A 173 19.08 29.44 -14.35
C VAL A 173 19.11 29.82 -12.89
N ALA A 174 19.99 29.17 -12.11
CA ALA A 174 20.21 29.46 -10.68
C ALA A 174 21.66 29.88 -10.43
N PRO A 175 21.91 31.12 -9.99
CA PRO A 175 23.28 31.59 -9.69
C PRO A 175 24.04 30.77 -8.66
N PHE A 176 23.38 30.30 -7.60
CA PHE A 176 24.00 29.55 -6.50
C PHE A 176 23.31 28.21 -6.29
N ASN A 177 24.07 27.22 -5.80
CA ASN A 177 23.60 25.97 -5.26
C ASN A 177 24.02 25.83 -3.80
N GLU A 178 23.10 25.58 -2.89
CA GLU A 178 23.33 25.43 -1.45
C GLU A 178 24.12 26.57 -0.80
N PRO A 179 23.72 27.85 -1.02
CA PRO A 179 24.48 28.99 -0.52
C PRO A 179 24.44 29.14 1.02
N ASP A 180 23.51 28.47 1.69
CA ASP A 180 23.42 28.38 3.15
C ASP A 180 24.46 27.39 3.72
N TYR A 181 25.01 26.49 2.91
CA TYR A 181 26.17 25.68 3.24
C TYR A 181 27.44 26.49 3.00
N THR A 182 27.88 27.21 4.02
CA THR A 182 28.95 28.19 3.94
C THR A 182 30.30 27.66 3.40
N TYR A 183 30.51 26.37 3.42
CA TYR A 183 31.69 25.70 2.84
C TYR A 183 31.81 25.94 1.32
N THR A 184 30.68 26.10 0.62
CA THR A 184 30.67 26.35 -0.84
C THR A 184 31.28 27.70 -1.19
N GLY A 185 31.16 28.71 -0.30
CA GLY A 185 31.74 30.03 -0.49
C GLY A 185 31.19 30.81 -1.71
N GLN A 186 29.98 30.49 -2.18
CA GLN A 186 29.40 31.09 -3.40
C GLN A 186 29.05 32.56 -3.23
N GLY A 187 28.60 32.99 -2.05
CA GLY A 187 28.27 34.38 -1.77
C GLY A 187 27.08 34.53 -0.82
N THR A 188 26.70 35.79 -0.59
CA THR A 188 25.58 36.18 0.27
C THR A 188 24.31 36.40 -0.53
N LYS A 189 23.17 36.55 0.17
CA LYS A 189 21.87 36.96 -0.43
C LYS A 189 22.02 38.26 -1.25
N ALA A 190 22.86 39.20 -0.75
CA ALA A 190 23.10 40.46 -1.46
C ALA A 190 23.94 40.29 -2.75
N ASP A 191 24.87 39.35 -2.76
CA ASP A 191 25.65 39.05 -3.97
C ASP A 191 24.75 38.35 -5.00
N PHE A 192 23.95 37.38 -4.60
CA PHE A 192 22.93 36.75 -5.47
C PHE A 192 22.02 37.84 -6.10
N TYR A 193 21.47 38.75 -5.26
CA TYR A 193 20.57 39.78 -5.73
C TYR A 193 21.21 40.62 -6.85
N LYS A 194 22.49 41.03 -6.69
CA LYS A 194 23.23 41.79 -7.68
C LYS A 194 23.41 40.99 -8.99
N ILE A 195 23.75 39.69 -8.88
CA ILE A 195 23.88 38.82 -10.04
C ILE A 195 22.52 38.71 -10.78
N ALA A 196 21.43 38.52 -10.05
CA ALA A 196 20.11 38.48 -10.66
C ALA A 196 19.72 39.77 -11.38
N VAL A 197 20.12 40.96 -10.86
CA VAL A 197 19.94 42.25 -11.53
C VAL A 197 20.75 42.32 -12.85
N GLU A 198 22.00 41.83 -12.87
CA GLU A 198 22.81 41.78 -14.09
C GLU A 198 22.22 40.80 -15.12
N LEU A 199 21.71 39.66 -14.69
CA LEU A 199 21.01 38.68 -15.56
C LEU A 199 19.74 39.31 -16.17
N ARG A 200 18.92 40.02 -15.37
CA ARG A 200 17.74 40.73 -15.86
C ARG A 200 18.04 41.81 -16.91
N ALA A 201 19.22 42.43 -16.81
CA ALA A 201 19.67 43.42 -17.79
C ALA A 201 20.14 42.79 -19.12
N ASN A 202 20.37 41.46 -19.15
CA ASN A 202 20.83 40.76 -20.34
C ASN A 202 19.65 40.21 -21.16
N PRO A 203 19.44 40.58 -22.45
CA PRO A 203 18.32 40.15 -23.28
C PRO A 203 18.19 38.62 -23.42
N ARG A 204 19.27 37.85 -23.27
CA ARG A 204 19.22 36.38 -23.33
C ARG A 204 18.29 35.81 -22.27
N PHE A 205 18.25 36.43 -21.07
CA PHE A 205 17.46 35.95 -19.94
C PHE A 205 16.05 36.53 -19.86
N GLU A 206 15.56 37.24 -20.91
CA GLU A 206 14.21 37.80 -20.93
C GLU A 206 13.12 36.74 -20.76
N ASN A 207 13.32 35.57 -21.37
CA ASN A 207 12.39 34.45 -21.32
C ASN A 207 12.95 33.21 -20.54
N ILE A 208 14.08 33.38 -19.84
CA ILE A 208 14.67 32.36 -18.99
C ILE A 208 14.38 32.72 -17.53
N ARG A 209 13.79 31.78 -16.79
CA ARG A 209 13.45 31.98 -15.37
C ARG A 209 14.73 32.11 -14.55
N ILE A 210 14.75 33.09 -13.64
CA ILE A 210 15.78 33.17 -12.60
C ILE A 210 15.24 32.41 -11.38
N CYS A 211 15.92 31.32 -11.07
CA CYS A 211 15.62 30.43 -9.93
C CYS A 211 16.53 30.80 -8.75
N GLY A 212 16.00 30.81 -7.54
CA GLY A 212 16.79 31.14 -6.38
C GLY A 212 16.27 30.53 -5.08
N GLY A 213 17.14 30.59 -4.10
CA GLY A 213 17.09 29.84 -2.87
C GLY A 213 18.09 28.68 -2.98
N ASN A 214 17.73 27.61 -3.62
CA ASN A 214 18.55 26.39 -3.78
C ASN A 214 19.25 26.00 -2.47
N THR A 215 18.55 26.20 -1.34
CA THR A 215 19.14 25.98 -0.02
C THR A 215 19.21 24.50 0.32
N LEU A 216 20.32 24.08 0.93
CA LEU A 216 20.47 22.73 1.51
C LEU A 216 19.47 22.52 2.65
N ASN A 217 19.32 23.54 3.49
CA ASN A 217 18.41 23.53 4.64
C ASN A 217 17.09 24.20 4.28
N CYS A 218 16.00 23.45 4.27
CA CYS A 218 14.68 23.97 3.92
C CYS A 218 14.15 25.05 4.92
N ASP A 219 14.68 25.14 6.14
CA ASP A 219 14.33 26.22 7.06
C ASP A 219 14.96 27.57 6.66
N GLU A 220 16.07 27.54 5.93
CA GLU A 220 16.69 28.73 5.36
C GLU A 220 16.07 29.20 4.03
N ALA A 221 15.21 28.36 3.43
CA ALA A 221 14.63 28.63 2.13
C ALA A 221 13.78 29.90 2.10
N LEU A 222 12.86 30.09 3.05
CA LEU A 222 12.02 31.27 3.12
C LEU A 222 12.83 32.57 3.38
N PRO A 223 13.83 32.61 4.29
CA PRO A 223 14.74 33.73 4.43
C PRO A 223 15.49 34.14 3.15
N TRP A 224 15.93 33.16 2.36
CA TRP A 224 16.54 33.41 1.04
C TRP A 224 15.52 33.89 0.02
N TYR A 225 14.43 33.15 -0.15
CA TYR A 225 13.38 33.50 -1.11
C TYR A 225 12.79 34.89 -0.88
N ASN A 226 12.42 35.23 0.37
CA ASN A 226 11.83 36.52 0.69
C ASN A 226 12.78 37.69 0.45
N TYR A 227 14.10 37.50 0.60
CA TYR A 227 15.10 38.53 0.28
C TYR A 227 15.23 38.73 -1.25
N LEU A 228 15.07 37.65 -2.04
CA LEU A 228 15.38 37.62 -3.46
C LEU A 228 14.15 37.76 -4.36
N LYS A 229 12.93 37.50 -3.85
CA LYS A 229 11.72 37.28 -4.64
C LYS A 229 11.38 38.33 -5.66
N GLU A 230 11.81 39.59 -5.50
CA GLU A 230 11.63 40.67 -6.48
C GLU A 230 12.38 40.36 -7.79
N GLN A 231 13.47 39.60 -7.72
CA GLN A 231 14.31 39.22 -8.86
C GLN A 231 14.06 37.80 -9.36
N LEU A 232 13.25 36.99 -8.65
CA LEU A 232 13.03 35.60 -8.98
C LEU A 232 11.73 35.38 -9.77
N ASP A 233 11.75 34.41 -10.66
CA ASP A 233 10.57 33.79 -11.28
C ASP A 233 10.23 32.48 -10.59
N GLU A 234 11.23 31.86 -9.96
CA GLU A 234 11.16 30.51 -9.43
C GLU A 234 11.89 30.41 -8.09
N GLY A 235 11.27 29.76 -7.13
CA GLY A 235 11.88 29.42 -5.84
C GLY A 235 12.29 27.97 -5.77
N ASN A 236 13.45 27.68 -5.17
CA ASN A 236 14.00 26.34 -5.04
C ASN A 236 14.53 26.07 -3.62
N THR A 237 14.35 24.84 -3.15
CA THR A 237 14.97 24.34 -1.91
C THR A 237 15.17 22.84 -1.98
N HIS A 238 16.26 22.34 -1.36
CA HIS A 238 16.48 20.93 -1.09
C HIS A 238 15.95 20.56 0.30
N GLN A 239 16.02 19.29 0.64
CA GLN A 239 15.54 18.77 1.92
C GLN A 239 16.63 17.97 2.64
N LEU A 240 17.89 18.39 2.54
CA LEU A 240 19.02 17.74 3.19
C LEU A 240 19.17 18.15 4.67
N ALA A 241 18.59 19.29 5.06
CA ALA A 241 18.51 19.79 6.42
C ALA A 241 17.20 20.55 6.65
N GLY A 242 16.89 20.91 7.91
CA GLY A 242 15.70 21.66 8.31
C GLY A 242 14.56 20.77 8.81
N GLU A 243 13.40 21.39 9.01
CA GLU A 243 12.21 20.76 9.55
C GLU A 243 11.14 20.54 8.46
N PHE A 244 10.34 19.50 8.58
CA PHE A 244 9.26 19.19 7.63
C PHE A 244 8.33 20.40 7.38
N ASN A 245 8.03 21.14 8.44
CA ASN A 245 7.19 22.34 8.34
C ASN A 245 7.84 23.43 7.48
N GLY A 246 9.17 23.60 7.53
CA GLY A 246 9.91 24.54 6.69
C GLY A 246 9.80 24.17 5.22
N TYR A 247 9.96 22.88 4.89
CA TYR A 247 9.82 22.36 3.54
C TYR A 247 8.41 22.60 2.94
N ALA A 248 7.35 22.25 3.67
CA ALA A 248 5.98 22.47 3.24
C ALA A 248 5.64 23.97 3.09
N ALA A 249 6.00 24.79 4.08
CA ALA A 249 5.70 26.22 4.10
C ALA A 249 6.40 26.98 2.95
N PHE A 250 7.57 26.52 2.51
CA PHE A 250 8.28 27.10 1.38
C PHE A 250 7.42 27.03 0.11
N TYR A 251 6.96 25.85 -0.30
CA TYR A 251 6.15 25.66 -1.50
C TYR A 251 4.82 26.42 -1.45
N GLU A 252 4.15 26.39 -0.29
CA GLU A 252 2.93 27.18 -0.09
C GLU A 252 3.16 28.67 -0.32
N THR A 253 4.27 29.20 0.18
CA THR A 253 4.59 30.62 0.05
C THR A 253 4.91 31.00 -1.38
N VAL A 254 5.76 30.24 -2.06
CA VAL A 254 6.12 30.47 -3.47
C VAL A 254 4.87 30.44 -4.36
N ARG A 255 3.99 29.46 -4.14
CA ARG A 255 2.71 29.36 -4.85
C ARG A 255 1.78 30.53 -4.57
N LYS A 256 1.67 30.99 -3.32
CA LYS A 256 0.85 32.16 -2.94
C LYS A 256 1.35 33.46 -3.61
N ASP A 257 2.66 33.58 -3.80
CA ASP A 257 3.27 34.70 -4.52
C ASP A 257 3.09 34.59 -6.05
N GLY A 258 2.44 33.52 -6.55
CA GLY A 258 2.18 33.30 -7.99
C GLY A 258 3.43 32.91 -8.78
N LYS A 259 4.48 32.42 -8.12
CA LYS A 259 5.74 32.00 -8.72
C LYS A 259 5.84 30.48 -8.84
N MET A 260 6.76 30.02 -9.69
CA MET A 260 7.04 28.60 -9.83
C MET A 260 7.88 28.10 -8.65
N ALA A 261 7.71 26.83 -8.29
CA ALA A 261 8.46 26.18 -7.23
C ALA A 261 9.16 24.93 -7.73
N MET A 262 10.43 24.81 -7.40
CA MET A 262 11.32 23.72 -7.83
C MET A 262 11.97 23.03 -6.62
N ASN A 263 12.30 21.75 -6.78
CA ASN A 263 13.35 21.06 -6.07
C ASN A 263 14.24 20.36 -7.11
N ASP A 264 15.44 20.81 -7.29
CA ASP A 264 16.38 20.30 -8.30
C ASP A 264 17.38 19.28 -7.75
N GLU A 265 17.17 18.83 -6.50
CA GLU A 265 17.91 17.74 -5.86
C GLU A 265 17.00 16.86 -4.97
N MET A 266 16.02 16.19 -5.61
CA MET A 266 15.15 15.26 -4.87
C MET A 266 15.82 13.91 -4.67
N HIS A 267 15.63 13.34 -3.47
CA HIS A 267 16.27 12.09 -3.06
C HIS A 267 15.30 10.91 -2.88
N ASN A 268 14.00 11.16 -2.73
CA ASN A 268 13.01 10.13 -2.45
C ASN A 268 11.59 10.57 -2.84
N VAL A 269 10.69 9.57 -3.00
CA VAL A 269 9.29 9.81 -3.38
C VAL A 269 8.53 10.65 -2.33
N MET A 270 8.93 10.64 -1.05
CA MET A 270 8.31 11.46 -0.01
C MET A 270 8.46 12.96 -0.34
N GLU A 271 9.66 13.40 -0.73
CA GLU A 271 9.91 14.80 -1.12
C GLU A 271 9.03 15.22 -2.31
N ALA A 272 8.87 14.34 -3.30
CA ALA A 272 8.01 14.58 -4.44
C ALA A 272 6.53 14.67 -4.04
N MET A 273 6.04 13.74 -3.22
CA MET A 273 4.65 13.74 -2.73
C MET A 273 4.32 15.00 -1.93
N VAL A 274 5.18 15.35 -0.97
CA VAL A 274 5.01 16.54 -0.12
C VAL A 274 5.13 17.81 -0.96
N GLY A 275 6.16 17.89 -1.79
CA GLY A 275 6.35 19.03 -2.70
C GLY A 275 5.10 19.30 -3.55
N LEU A 276 4.57 18.28 -4.23
CA LEU A 276 3.34 18.39 -5.03
C LEU A 276 2.14 18.83 -4.21
N GLU A 277 1.97 18.31 -2.99
CA GLU A 277 0.83 18.68 -2.15
C GLU A 277 0.84 20.18 -1.85
N TYR A 278 2.02 20.75 -1.60
CA TYR A 278 2.18 22.14 -1.20
C TYR A 278 2.49 23.11 -2.35
N GLY A 279 2.79 22.64 -3.57
CA GLY A 279 2.88 23.51 -4.72
C GLY A 279 4.12 23.39 -5.60
N LEU A 280 4.92 22.34 -5.47
CA LEU A 280 6.02 22.00 -6.37
C LEU A 280 5.49 21.87 -7.81
N GLN A 281 6.21 22.41 -8.78
CA GLN A 281 5.90 22.37 -10.21
C GLN A 281 7.03 21.79 -11.05
N THR A 282 8.25 21.74 -10.51
CA THR A 282 9.40 21.11 -11.16
C THR A 282 10.17 20.30 -10.13
N GLY A 283 10.36 19.01 -10.39
CA GLY A 283 11.14 18.12 -9.56
C GLY A 283 12.24 17.43 -10.35
N ILE A 284 13.49 17.47 -9.88
CA ILE A 284 14.64 16.87 -10.54
C ILE A 284 15.29 15.88 -9.58
N TRP A 285 15.46 14.63 -10.03
CA TRP A 285 16.01 13.57 -9.23
C TRP A 285 17.53 13.65 -9.16
N TRP A 286 18.07 13.70 -7.94
CA TRP A 286 19.49 13.56 -7.68
C TRP A 286 19.97 12.12 -7.91
N GLY A 287 20.93 11.94 -8.78
CA GLY A 287 21.44 10.63 -9.17
C GLY A 287 20.59 9.96 -10.24
N SER A 288 19.47 9.33 -9.89
CA SER A 288 18.62 8.62 -10.86
C SER A 288 17.18 8.48 -10.36
N ALA A 289 16.25 8.34 -11.30
CA ALA A 289 14.93 7.81 -11.00
C ALA A 289 14.95 6.28 -11.15
N GLU A 290 14.60 5.58 -10.08
CA GLU A 290 14.40 4.14 -10.07
C GLU A 290 12.91 3.80 -10.23
N TYR A 291 12.50 2.54 -10.01
CA TYR A 291 11.15 2.07 -10.34
C TYR A 291 10.04 2.87 -9.66
N ALA A 292 10.07 3.01 -8.33
CA ALA A 292 9.02 3.76 -7.60
C ALA A 292 8.99 5.24 -8.01
N ARG A 293 10.14 5.89 -8.21
CA ARG A 293 10.25 7.28 -8.68
C ARG A 293 9.74 7.41 -10.11
N GLY A 294 10.12 6.50 -11.00
CA GLY A 294 9.66 6.47 -12.39
C GLY A 294 8.15 6.27 -12.49
N GLU A 295 7.59 5.32 -11.74
CA GLU A 295 6.15 5.11 -11.65
C GLU A 295 5.43 6.36 -11.12
N PHE A 296 5.98 7.01 -10.10
CA PHE A 296 5.43 8.26 -9.56
C PHE A 296 5.43 9.38 -10.59
N CYS A 297 6.53 9.55 -11.34
CA CYS A 297 6.62 10.53 -12.44
C CYS A 297 5.56 10.27 -13.52
N LYS A 298 5.41 9.02 -13.94
CA LYS A 298 4.45 8.64 -14.98
C LYS A 298 3.01 8.90 -14.55
N ILE A 299 2.65 8.46 -13.34
CA ILE A 299 1.27 8.56 -12.88
C ILE A 299 0.88 9.97 -12.46
N SER A 300 1.78 10.75 -11.88
CA SER A 300 1.50 12.11 -11.42
C SER A 300 1.48 13.13 -12.56
N ARG A 301 2.14 12.85 -13.70
CA ARG A 301 2.13 13.71 -14.89
C ARG A 301 0.74 13.78 -15.51
N GLY A 302 -0.05 14.77 -15.08
CA GLY A 302 -1.43 14.98 -15.51
C GLY A 302 -2.43 13.94 -14.99
N GLY A 303 -2.02 13.07 -14.10
CA GLY A 303 -2.90 12.16 -13.38
C GLY A 303 -3.50 12.81 -12.14
N GLU A 304 -4.36 12.09 -11.46
CA GLU A 304 -5.17 12.58 -10.35
C GLU A 304 -4.70 11.98 -9.02
N ARG A 305 -4.40 12.82 -8.04
CA ARG A 305 -4.19 12.39 -6.67
C ARG A 305 -5.54 12.13 -6.00
N LEU A 306 -5.82 10.86 -5.69
CA LEU A 306 -7.06 10.42 -5.03
C LEU A 306 -6.98 10.53 -3.51
N ALA A 307 -5.80 10.31 -2.91
CA ALA A 307 -5.57 10.44 -1.48
C ALA A 307 -4.14 10.85 -1.18
N TYR A 308 -3.96 11.55 -0.06
CA TYR A 308 -2.65 11.92 0.49
C TYR A 308 -2.72 12.00 2.00
N THR A 309 -1.67 11.57 2.65
CA THR A 309 -1.45 11.78 4.09
C THR A 309 0.05 11.79 4.41
N GLU A 310 0.40 12.41 5.51
CA GLU A 310 1.79 12.56 5.95
C GLU A 310 1.93 12.32 7.45
N HIS A 311 3.11 11.89 7.86
CA HIS A 311 3.50 11.81 9.26
C HIS A 311 4.76 12.65 9.51
N ARG A 312 4.55 13.96 9.76
CA ARG A 312 5.63 14.95 9.87
C ARG A 312 6.72 14.56 10.87
N PRO A 313 6.38 14.10 12.10
CA PRO A 313 7.41 13.72 13.08
C PRO A 313 8.33 12.58 12.62
N ASN A 314 7.87 11.72 11.70
CA ASN A 314 8.65 10.59 11.17
C ASN A 314 9.19 10.84 9.76
N TRP A 315 8.95 12.02 9.17
CA TRP A 315 9.39 12.37 7.82
C TRP A 315 8.94 11.36 6.76
N THR A 316 7.68 11.00 6.80
CA THR A 316 7.07 10.06 5.85
C THR A 316 5.81 10.64 5.21
N ALA A 317 5.49 10.18 4.02
CA ALA A 317 4.22 10.46 3.35
C ALA A 317 3.73 9.24 2.55
N ALA A 318 2.42 9.22 2.30
CA ALA A 318 1.79 8.24 1.45
C ALA A 318 0.68 8.88 0.61
N SER A 319 0.48 8.37 -0.61
CA SER A 319 -0.53 8.88 -1.54
C SER A 319 -1.10 7.79 -2.43
N VAL A 320 -2.27 8.06 -3.02
CA VAL A 320 -2.87 7.23 -4.07
C VAL A 320 -3.11 8.11 -5.29
N TYR A 321 -2.64 7.65 -6.44
CA TYR A 321 -2.81 8.33 -7.73
C TYR A 321 -3.53 7.45 -8.74
N ARG A 322 -4.30 8.08 -9.62
CA ARG A 322 -4.87 7.50 -10.84
C ARG A 322 -4.20 8.14 -12.05
N SER A 323 -3.79 7.32 -13.02
CA SER A 323 -3.21 7.82 -14.27
C SER A 323 -4.20 8.71 -15.06
N LYS A 324 -3.67 9.58 -15.91
CA LYS A 324 -4.45 10.51 -16.72
C LYS A 324 -5.51 9.82 -17.59
N ASP A 325 -5.22 8.64 -18.10
CA ASP A 325 -6.13 7.82 -18.90
C ASP A 325 -7.06 6.93 -18.07
N GLY A 326 -6.93 6.95 -16.75
CA GLY A 326 -7.72 6.14 -15.82
C GLY A 326 -7.36 4.65 -15.78
N SER A 327 -6.39 4.20 -16.57
CA SER A 327 -6.05 2.78 -16.72
C SER A 327 -5.29 2.18 -15.54
N LYS A 328 -4.65 3.03 -14.72
CA LYS A 328 -3.76 2.62 -13.63
C LYS A 328 -4.06 3.37 -12.35
N VAL A 329 -4.09 2.65 -11.24
CA VAL A 329 -4.12 3.25 -9.89
C VAL A 329 -2.98 2.67 -9.08
N GLN A 330 -2.24 3.53 -8.41
CA GLN A 330 -1.09 3.13 -7.60
C GLN A 330 -1.07 3.89 -6.27
N ALA A 331 -0.68 3.16 -5.22
CA ALA A 331 -0.33 3.74 -3.93
C ALA A 331 1.19 3.89 -3.83
N PHE A 332 1.62 4.95 -3.16
CA PHE A 332 3.03 5.23 -2.89
C PHE A 332 3.25 5.47 -1.41
N GLY A 333 4.39 4.99 -0.92
CA GLY A 333 4.93 5.35 0.38
C GLY A 333 6.37 5.83 0.21
N GLY A 334 6.76 6.85 0.96
CA GLY A 334 8.11 7.39 0.92
C GLY A 334 8.59 7.85 2.29
N VAL A 335 9.88 7.77 2.50
CA VAL A 335 10.60 8.16 3.71
C VAL A 335 11.79 9.03 3.32
N SER A 336 11.98 10.14 4.01
CA SER A 336 13.18 10.96 3.86
C SER A 336 14.40 10.29 4.48
N GLU A 337 15.59 10.66 4.07
CA GLU A 337 16.84 10.29 4.77
C GLU A 337 16.92 10.81 6.20
N ARG A 338 15.99 11.69 6.60
CA ARG A 338 15.85 12.24 7.95
C ARG A 338 14.84 11.50 8.82
N GLN A 339 14.37 10.33 8.39
CA GLN A 339 13.38 9.54 9.10
C GLN A 339 13.80 9.27 10.56
N ALA A 340 12.81 9.34 11.46
CA ALA A 340 13.05 9.10 12.88
C ALA A 340 12.56 7.72 13.33
N LYS A 341 11.40 7.30 12.85
CA LYS A 341 10.74 6.06 13.27
C LYS A 341 9.94 5.46 12.12
N THR A 342 9.69 4.17 12.22
CA THR A 342 8.77 3.45 11.35
C THR A 342 7.38 4.07 11.39
N THR A 343 6.77 4.20 10.22
CA THR A 343 5.38 4.66 10.06
C THR A 343 4.59 3.61 9.31
N THR A 344 3.47 3.19 9.87
CA THR A 344 2.54 2.27 9.21
C THR A 344 1.36 3.03 8.64
N TYR A 345 1.18 2.93 7.33
CA TYR A 345 0.05 3.46 6.59
C TYR A 345 -0.99 2.38 6.33
N ARG A 346 -2.26 2.69 6.59
CA ARG A 346 -3.40 1.86 6.24
C ARG A 346 -4.15 2.48 5.08
N PHE A 347 -4.03 1.91 3.89
CA PHE A 347 -4.83 2.28 2.74
C PHE A 347 -6.21 1.65 2.84
N VAL A 348 -7.26 2.42 2.55
CA VAL A 348 -8.66 1.96 2.64
C VAL A 348 -9.42 2.35 1.38
N SER A 349 -9.80 1.36 0.58
CA SER A 349 -10.72 1.56 -0.54
C SER A 349 -12.15 1.74 -0.02
N LYS A 350 -12.73 2.93 -0.23
CA LYS A 350 -14.06 3.30 0.31
C LYS A 350 -15.23 2.68 -0.46
N GLU A 351 -15.02 2.24 -1.69
CA GLU A 351 -16.13 1.84 -2.57
C GLU A 351 -16.27 0.33 -2.71
N LYS A 352 -15.16 -0.37 -2.90
CA LYS A 352 -15.16 -1.80 -3.21
C LYS A 352 -13.87 -2.48 -2.79
N ASP A 353 -13.91 -3.79 -2.77
CA ASP A 353 -12.70 -4.59 -2.64
C ASP A 353 -11.80 -4.42 -3.87
N VAL A 354 -10.52 -4.36 -3.63
CA VAL A 354 -9.47 -4.24 -4.65
C VAL A 354 -8.33 -5.20 -4.35
N PHE A 355 -7.38 -5.27 -5.26
CA PHE A 355 -6.14 -6.04 -5.06
C PHE A 355 -4.96 -5.09 -4.97
N TYR A 356 -4.09 -5.30 -3.99
CA TYR A 356 -2.85 -4.58 -3.77
C TYR A 356 -1.66 -5.49 -4.13
N ASP A 357 -0.98 -5.22 -5.24
CA ASP A 357 0.06 -6.12 -5.81
C ASP A 357 -0.41 -7.59 -5.89
N GLY A 358 -1.68 -7.80 -6.20
CA GLY A 358 -2.31 -9.12 -6.27
C GLY A 358 -2.86 -9.67 -4.96
N TYR A 359 -2.58 -9.06 -3.81
CA TYR A 359 -3.22 -9.45 -2.55
C TYR A 359 -4.66 -8.95 -2.49
N GLY A 360 -5.61 -9.83 -2.22
CA GLY A 360 -7.02 -9.50 -2.14
C GLY A 360 -7.93 -10.61 -2.71
N PRO A 361 -9.24 -10.31 -2.91
CA PRO A 361 -9.86 -8.97 -2.84
C PRO A 361 -10.05 -8.48 -1.41
N GLN A 362 -9.70 -7.23 -1.15
CA GLN A 362 -9.77 -6.65 0.19
C GLN A 362 -9.93 -5.11 0.15
N ARG A 363 -10.52 -4.55 1.21
CA ARG A 363 -10.68 -3.10 1.38
C ARG A 363 -9.40 -2.42 1.83
N GLU A 364 -8.56 -3.11 2.58
CA GLU A 364 -7.49 -2.55 3.36
C GLU A 364 -6.13 -3.14 2.99
N PHE A 365 -5.11 -2.29 3.05
CA PHE A 365 -3.73 -2.72 2.88
C PHE A 365 -2.83 -1.92 3.82
N TYR A 366 -1.92 -2.60 4.49
CA TYR A 366 -0.97 -1.98 5.41
C TYR A 366 0.41 -1.92 4.77
N LEU A 367 0.96 -0.71 4.71
CA LEU A 367 2.31 -0.45 4.23
C LEU A 367 3.15 0.10 5.37
N GLU A 368 4.13 -0.67 5.81
CA GLU A 368 5.13 -0.23 6.75
C GLU A 368 6.27 0.48 6.02
N MET A 369 6.46 1.76 6.32
CA MET A 369 7.60 2.53 5.86
C MET A 369 8.66 2.49 6.96
N PRO A 370 9.85 1.88 6.70
CA PRO A 370 10.84 1.63 7.74
C PRO A 370 11.46 2.93 8.25
N GLY A 371 11.65 3.02 9.57
CA GLY A 371 12.35 4.11 10.22
C GLY A 371 13.79 3.75 10.56
N GLY A 372 14.67 4.73 10.53
CA GLY A 372 16.04 4.63 11.02
C GLY A 372 16.18 4.99 12.49
N ASN A 373 17.39 4.85 13.01
CA ASN A 373 17.74 5.28 14.36
C ASN A 373 18.35 6.68 14.40
N SER A 374 18.91 7.13 13.28
CA SER A 374 19.53 8.43 13.15
C SER A 374 19.68 8.88 11.70
N TYR A 375 19.91 10.18 11.52
CA TYR A 375 20.15 10.80 10.23
C TYR A 375 21.36 10.18 9.52
N GLN A 376 21.16 9.74 8.27
CA GLN A 376 22.17 9.16 7.36
C GLN A 376 22.90 7.90 7.83
N ASP A 377 22.55 7.34 8.99
CA ASP A 377 23.29 6.18 9.51
C ASP A 377 22.66 4.84 9.13
N ASP A 378 21.42 4.85 8.60
CA ASP A 378 20.65 3.63 8.39
C ASP A 378 20.50 3.23 6.94
N GLU A 379 20.51 1.92 6.74
CA GLU A 379 20.21 1.28 5.45
C GLU A 379 18.78 1.57 4.98
N GLN A 380 17.87 1.98 5.89
CA GLN A 380 16.44 2.23 5.60
C GLN A 380 16.13 3.66 5.12
N ARG A 381 17.13 4.55 5.13
CA ARG A 381 16.92 5.93 4.65
C ARG A 381 16.48 5.97 3.19
N ASN A 382 15.69 6.99 2.85
CA ASN A 382 15.11 7.14 1.52
C ASN A 382 14.32 5.91 1.05
N ALA A 383 13.74 5.14 1.99
CA ALA A 383 12.93 4.02 1.63
C ALA A 383 11.68 4.46 0.86
N GLU A 384 11.39 3.77 -0.22
CA GLU A 384 10.26 4.08 -1.09
C GLU A 384 9.60 2.82 -1.64
N ARG A 385 8.31 2.88 -1.87
CA ARG A 385 7.52 1.76 -2.36
C ARG A 385 6.39 2.24 -3.26
N VAL A 386 6.18 1.54 -4.37
CA VAL A 386 4.96 1.61 -5.17
C VAL A 386 4.16 0.32 -5.02
N VAL A 387 2.83 0.44 -4.93
CA VAL A 387 1.88 -0.68 -4.82
C VAL A 387 0.80 -0.49 -5.87
N ASN A 388 0.61 -1.49 -6.73
CA ASN A 388 -0.44 -1.46 -7.75
C ASN A 388 -1.80 -1.78 -7.12
N ILE A 389 -2.80 -0.95 -7.39
CA ILE A 389 -4.19 -1.15 -6.98
C ILE A 389 -4.97 -1.58 -8.22
N THR A 390 -5.51 -2.80 -8.21
CA THR A 390 -6.17 -3.40 -9.37
C THR A 390 -7.52 -4.02 -9.00
N TRP A 391 -8.39 -4.15 -9.97
CA TRP A 391 -9.70 -4.81 -9.87
C TRP A 391 -10.12 -5.34 -11.25
N GLY A 392 -11.21 -6.08 -11.33
CA GLY A 392 -11.73 -6.63 -12.59
C GLY A 392 -11.46 -8.12 -12.74
N GLU A 393 -11.28 -8.57 -13.98
CA GLU A 393 -11.25 -10.00 -14.35
C GLU A 393 -9.84 -10.59 -14.47
N ASP A 394 -8.83 -9.75 -14.58
CA ASP A 394 -7.44 -10.16 -14.75
C ASP A 394 -6.55 -9.46 -13.72
N ILE A 395 -6.09 -10.21 -12.75
CA ILE A 395 -5.33 -9.73 -11.61
C ILE A 395 -4.00 -10.48 -11.51
N GLN A 396 -2.92 -9.74 -11.35
CA GLN A 396 -1.61 -10.34 -11.16
C GLN A 396 -1.61 -11.36 -9.99
N PRO A 397 -0.91 -12.50 -10.12
CA PRO A 397 -0.67 -13.39 -8.99
C PRO A 397 0.27 -12.73 -7.98
N VAL A 398 0.15 -13.11 -6.71
CA VAL A 398 1.13 -12.75 -5.66
C VAL A 398 2.42 -13.51 -5.91
N ILE A 399 3.54 -12.81 -5.92
CA ILE A 399 4.86 -13.40 -6.14
C ILE A 399 5.70 -13.29 -4.86
N ASP A 400 5.85 -14.41 -4.16
CA ASP A 400 6.78 -14.61 -3.04
C ASP A 400 6.95 -16.10 -2.81
N GLY A 401 7.87 -16.75 -3.51
CA GLY A 401 8.01 -18.20 -3.40
C GLY A 401 9.05 -18.81 -4.34
N GLN A 402 8.89 -20.09 -4.60
CA GLN A 402 9.69 -20.82 -5.56
C GLN A 402 8.90 -21.04 -6.86
N TYR A 403 9.52 -20.76 -8.00
CA TYR A 403 8.88 -20.76 -9.31
C TYR A 403 9.74 -21.41 -10.38
N VAL A 404 9.09 -21.84 -11.46
CA VAL A 404 9.71 -22.08 -12.76
C VAL A 404 9.33 -20.90 -13.67
N LEU A 405 10.31 -20.22 -14.23
CA LEU A 405 10.09 -19.09 -15.13
C LEU A 405 10.00 -19.62 -16.57
N ILE A 406 8.85 -19.42 -17.21
CA ILE A 406 8.58 -19.90 -18.59
C ILE A 406 8.51 -18.70 -19.52
N ASN A 407 9.30 -18.70 -20.58
CA ASN A 407 9.21 -17.69 -21.63
C ASN A 407 7.93 -17.84 -22.46
N ARG A 408 7.27 -16.73 -22.80
CA ARG A 408 6.00 -16.75 -23.55
C ARG A 408 6.17 -17.24 -24.99
N SER A 409 7.20 -16.77 -25.67
CA SER A 409 7.44 -17.06 -27.08
C SER A 409 7.80 -18.53 -27.33
N THR A 410 8.67 -19.11 -26.50
CA THR A 410 9.23 -20.44 -26.75
C THR A 410 8.71 -21.54 -25.84
N GLN A 411 7.98 -21.19 -24.77
CA GLN A 411 7.50 -22.10 -23.75
C GLN A 411 8.62 -22.89 -23.03
N ARG A 412 9.84 -22.31 -22.98
CA ARG A 412 11.01 -22.93 -22.36
C ARG A 412 11.20 -22.39 -20.95
N ALA A 413 11.77 -23.22 -20.07
CA ALA A 413 12.07 -22.88 -18.70
C ALA A 413 13.47 -22.25 -18.56
N VAL A 414 13.60 -21.24 -17.75
CA VAL A 414 14.91 -20.65 -17.38
C VAL A 414 15.71 -21.67 -16.58
N GLU A 415 16.96 -21.91 -16.98
CA GLU A 415 17.86 -22.85 -16.32
C GLU A 415 19.29 -22.32 -16.19
N ILE A 416 19.99 -22.77 -15.16
CA ILE A 416 21.45 -22.65 -15.10
C ILE A 416 22.05 -23.62 -16.08
N THR A 417 22.98 -23.17 -16.93
CA THR A 417 23.61 -24.00 -17.94
C THR A 417 24.22 -25.27 -17.33
N GLN A 418 23.66 -26.41 -17.71
CA GLN A 418 24.07 -27.76 -17.24
C GLN A 418 24.01 -27.95 -15.71
N GLY A 419 23.33 -27.05 -14.96
CA GLY A 419 23.28 -27.08 -13.50
C GLY A 419 24.63 -26.76 -12.83
N ASN A 420 25.56 -26.12 -13.54
CA ASN A 420 26.84 -25.71 -12.99
C ASN A 420 26.69 -24.64 -11.93
N THR A 421 27.29 -24.82 -10.77
CA THR A 421 27.13 -23.95 -9.60
C THR A 421 28.23 -22.91 -9.43
N ALA A 422 29.13 -22.77 -10.38
CA ALA A 422 30.21 -21.78 -10.34
C ALA A 422 29.69 -20.38 -10.64
N GLU A 423 30.23 -19.35 -9.98
CA GLU A 423 29.98 -17.95 -10.32
C GLU A 423 30.29 -17.67 -11.80
N GLY A 424 29.50 -16.80 -12.41
CA GLY A 424 29.58 -16.47 -13.83
C GLY A 424 28.99 -17.54 -14.75
N THR A 425 28.40 -18.61 -14.20
CA THR A 425 27.69 -19.59 -15.03
C THR A 425 26.50 -18.95 -15.72
N ASN A 426 26.44 -19.14 -17.04
CA ASN A 426 25.45 -18.58 -17.90
C ASN A 426 24.02 -19.11 -17.59
N VAL A 427 23.03 -18.23 -17.67
CA VAL A 427 21.62 -18.55 -17.59
C VAL A 427 21.05 -18.62 -19.02
N LYS A 428 20.25 -19.64 -19.30
CA LYS A 428 19.62 -19.86 -20.61
C LYS A 428 18.24 -20.45 -20.41
N THR A 429 17.49 -20.68 -21.49
CA THR A 429 16.27 -21.44 -21.42
C THR A 429 16.47 -22.87 -21.94
N GLY A 430 15.71 -23.81 -21.39
CA GLY A 430 15.70 -25.20 -21.72
C GLY A 430 14.31 -25.81 -21.70
N LYS A 431 14.12 -26.98 -22.31
CA LYS A 431 12.87 -27.71 -22.15
C LYS A 431 12.68 -28.02 -20.66
N PHE A 432 11.47 -27.74 -20.16
CA PHE A 432 11.14 -28.04 -18.76
C PHE A 432 11.29 -29.54 -18.45
N ASP A 433 11.93 -29.82 -17.33
CA ASP A 433 12.13 -31.16 -16.78
C ASP A 433 12.02 -31.11 -15.25
N ALA A 434 10.99 -31.71 -14.70
CA ALA A 434 10.68 -31.68 -13.27
C ALA A 434 11.82 -32.22 -12.37
N SER A 435 12.72 -33.05 -12.93
CA SER A 435 13.89 -33.58 -12.19
C SER A 435 15.04 -32.57 -12.02
N LYS A 436 15.03 -31.49 -12.83
CA LYS A 436 16.11 -30.49 -12.84
C LYS A 436 15.85 -29.41 -11.78
N ALA A 437 16.48 -29.52 -10.63
CA ALA A 437 16.38 -28.49 -9.56
C ALA A 437 16.89 -27.12 -10.02
N TYR A 438 17.81 -27.07 -11.00
CA TYR A 438 18.36 -25.85 -11.57
C TYR A 438 17.46 -25.12 -12.60
N GLN A 439 16.21 -25.57 -12.76
CA GLN A 439 15.14 -24.85 -13.45
C GLN A 439 14.15 -24.19 -12.46
N ARG A 440 14.45 -24.22 -11.17
CA ARG A 440 13.63 -23.60 -10.13
C ARG A 440 14.35 -22.38 -9.58
N TRP A 441 13.57 -21.38 -9.19
CA TRP A 441 14.08 -20.10 -8.73
C TRP A 441 13.24 -19.58 -7.59
N TYR A 442 13.84 -19.10 -6.53
CA TYR A 442 13.16 -18.27 -5.56
C TYR A 442 13.00 -16.88 -6.15
N VAL A 443 11.78 -16.36 -6.19
CA VAL A 443 11.47 -14.97 -6.53
C VAL A 443 10.81 -14.35 -5.32
N ARG A 444 11.52 -13.44 -4.66
CA ARG A 444 11.10 -12.87 -3.38
C ARG A 444 11.27 -11.36 -3.37
N PRO A 445 10.33 -10.62 -2.72
CA PRO A 445 10.52 -9.19 -2.50
C PRO A 445 11.84 -8.91 -1.78
N VAL A 446 12.49 -7.80 -2.13
CA VAL A 446 13.61 -7.29 -1.37
C VAL A 446 13.15 -6.79 -0.01
N SER A 447 14.05 -6.84 0.98
CA SER A 447 13.74 -6.33 2.31
C SER A 447 13.61 -4.80 2.28
N SER A 448 12.57 -4.25 2.93
CA SER A 448 12.46 -2.81 3.16
C SER A 448 13.66 -2.21 3.94
N ARG A 449 14.46 -3.07 4.57
CA ARG A 449 15.63 -2.67 5.36
C ARG A 449 16.92 -2.49 4.56
N ILE A 450 16.87 -2.64 3.21
CA ILE A 450 18.05 -2.36 2.36
C ILE A 450 18.20 -0.88 2.01
N GLY A 451 17.22 -0.04 2.36
CA GLY A 451 17.14 1.37 1.93
C GLY A 451 16.76 1.53 0.46
N GLY A 452 16.35 2.74 0.09
CA GLY A 452 15.90 3.05 -1.26
C GLY A 452 14.61 2.32 -1.65
N ASP A 453 14.45 2.06 -2.92
CA ASP A 453 13.24 1.44 -3.47
C ASP A 453 13.17 -0.07 -3.16
N PHE A 454 12.21 -0.48 -2.34
CA PHE A 454 11.94 -1.87 -2.01
C PHE A 454 10.75 -2.48 -2.78
N SER A 455 10.41 -1.90 -3.95
CA SER A 455 9.44 -2.49 -4.89
C SER A 455 10.03 -3.63 -5.73
N TYR A 456 11.31 -3.92 -5.58
CA TYR A 456 12.00 -4.93 -6.36
C TYR A 456 11.94 -6.33 -5.76
N PHE A 457 12.38 -7.30 -6.57
CA PHE A 457 12.50 -8.71 -6.23
C PHE A 457 13.94 -9.20 -6.47
N CYS A 458 14.38 -10.19 -5.68
CA CYS A 458 15.56 -10.98 -5.96
C CYS A 458 15.15 -12.31 -6.57
N ILE A 459 15.91 -12.77 -7.59
CA ILE A 459 15.72 -14.07 -8.23
C ILE A 459 16.95 -14.92 -7.91
N THR A 460 16.77 -15.94 -7.04
CA THR A 460 17.89 -16.74 -6.53
C THR A 460 17.71 -18.24 -6.79
N SER A 461 18.79 -18.92 -7.01
CA SER A 461 18.81 -20.36 -7.24
C SER A 461 18.70 -21.16 -5.94
N PRO A 462 17.81 -22.16 -5.83
CA PRO A 462 17.69 -23.00 -4.65
C PRO A 462 18.85 -24.00 -4.47
N ILE A 463 19.67 -24.24 -5.50
CA ILE A 463 20.76 -25.21 -5.43
C ILE A 463 22.05 -24.64 -4.83
N ASN A 464 22.28 -23.33 -4.90
CA ASN A 464 23.51 -22.69 -4.44
C ASN A 464 23.29 -21.29 -3.82
N GLY A 465 22.06 -20.75 -3.81
CA GLY A 465 21.76 -19.43 -3.27
C GLY A 465 22.25 -18.25 -4.12
N MET A 466 22.78 -18.49 -5.30
CA MET A 466 23.24 -17.41 -6.20
C MET A 466 22.06 -16.70 -6.86
N SER A 467 22.25 -15.41 -7.13
CA SER A 467 21.26 -14.54 -7.77
C SER A 467 21.42 -14.48 -9.28
N PHE A 468 20.34 -14.17 -9.99
CA PHE A 468 20.44 -13.57 -11.33
C PHE A 468 21.26 -12.31 -11.24
N ASP A 469 22.23 -12.19 -12.13
CA ASP A 469 23.18 -11.10 -12.15
C ASP A 469 23.36 -10.62 -13.59
N ILE A 470 23.21 -9.32 -13.80
CA ILE A 470 23.63 -8.72 -15.07
C ILE A 470 25.16 -8.77 -15.09
N TRP A 471 25.66 -9.66 -15.92
CA TRP A 471 27.09 -9.94 -15.98
C TRP A 471 27.92 -8.70 -16.34
N ASN A 472 28.94 -8.44 -15.57
CA ASN A 472 29.82 -7.28 -15.71
C ASN A 472 29.11 -5.92 -15.64
N TRP A 473 27.96 -5.84 -14.97
CA TRP A 473 27.20 -4.58 -14.82
C TRP A 473 26.88 -3.92 -16.17
N SER A 474 26.58 -4.71 -17.18
CA SER A 474 26.26 -4.21 -18.52
C SER A 474 25.04 -3.31 -18.53
N LEU A 475 25.12 -2.21 -19.26
CA LEU A 475 23.99 -1.32 -19.56
C LEU A 475 23.42 -1.55 -20.96
N GLU A 476 24.05 -2.45 -21.73
CA GLU A 476 23.75 -2.63 -23.14
C GLU A 476 22.63 -3.64 -23.41
N ASP A 477 21.90 -3.40 -24.49
CA ASP A 477 20.99 -4.37 -25.09
C ASP A 477 21.76 -5.66 -25.44
N GLY A 478 21.22 -6.82 -25.13
CA GLY A 478 21.93 -8.09 -25.27
C GLY A 478 22.90 -8.42 -24.11
N GLY A 479 23.01 -7.57 -23.07
CA GLY A 479 23.81 -7.84 -21.88
C GLY A 479 23.43 -9.17 -21.23
N ASN A 480 24.46 -10.04 -20.99
CA ASN A 480 24.23 -11.40 -20.53
C ASN A 480 23.74 -11.50 -19.08
N ILE A 481 22.93 -12.53 -18.80
CA ILE A 481 22.54 -12.90 -17.43
C ILE A 481 23.30 -14.14 -17.01
N ALA A 482 23.98 -14.06 -15.86
CA ALA A 482 24.68 -15.17 -15.22
C ALA A 482 24.21 -15.36 -13.79
N ILE A 483 24.63 -16.41 -13.12
CA ILE A 483 24.47 -16.53 -11.67
C ILE A 483 25.73 -16.02 -10.97
N TYR A 484 25.51 -15.24 -9.88
CA TYR A 484 26.60 -14.73 -9.05
C TYR A 484 26.20 -14.72 -7.57
N GLY A 485 27.20 -14.66 -6.67
CA GLY A 485 26.94 -14.55 -5.23
C GLY A 485 25.97 -13.44 -4.91
N ALA A 486 24.97 -13.73 -4.07
CA ALA A 486 23.93 -12.74 -3.70
C ALA A 486 24.56 -11.57 -2.94
N SER A 487 24.50 -10.36 -3.52
CA SER A 487 25.10 -9.13 -2.97
C SER A 487 24.07 -8.05 -2.66
N ASN A 488 22.79 -8.24 -3.03
CA ASN A 488 21.76 -7.18 -3.05
C ASN A 488 22.14 -5.96 -3.93
N GLY A 489 23.07 -6.09 -4.85
CA GLY A 489 23.41 -5.04 -5.82
C GLY A 489 22.24 -4.75 -6.78
N SER A 490 22.21 -3.55 -7.35
CA SER A 490 21.16 -3.18 -8.31
C SER A 490 21.09 -4.08 -9.54
N ASN A 491 22.23 -4.66 -9.95
CA ASN A 491 22.33 -5.62 -11.04
C ASN A 491 21.74 -7.00 -10.72
N GLN A 492 21.26 -7.24 -9.49
CA GLN A 492 20.60 -8.47 -9.01
C GLN A 492 19.15 -8.23 -8.56
N GLN A 493 18.61 -7.05 -8.79
CA GLN A 493 17.26 -6.67 -8.37
C GLN A 493 16.38 -6.38 -9.58
N TRP A 494 15.12 -6.81 -9.51
CA TRP A 494 14.21 -6.87 -10.64
C TRP A 494 12.83 -6.38 -10.28
N ALA A 495 12.24 -5.46 -11.06
CA ALA A 495 10.83 -5.10 -10.97
C ALA A 495 10.00 -6.11 -11.78
N LEU A 496 8.81 -6.43 -11.27
CA LEU A 496 7.83 -7.28 -11.95
C LEU A 496 6.68 -6.41 -12.45
N GLU A 497 6.57 -6.23 -13.77
CA GLU A 497 5.52 -5.47 -14.42
C GLU A 497 4.50 -6.44 -15.03
N TYR A 498 3.26 -6.44 -14.54
CA TYR A 498 2.23 -7.35 -15.02
C TYR A 498 1.81 -7.02 -16.45
N ALA A 499 1.87 -8.02 -17.33
CA ALA A 499 1.53 -7.92 -18.76
C ALA A 499 0.15 -8.48 -19.11
N GLY A 500 -0.58 -8.96 -18.09
CA GLY A 500 -1.87 -9.62 -18.27
C GLY A 500 -1.79 -11.14 -18.43
N ASP A 501 -2.89 -11.81 -18.14
CA ASP A 501 -3.05 -13.25 -18.32
C ASP A 501 -1.94 -14.11 -17.68
N GLY A 502 -1.49 -13.70 -16.49
CA GLY A 502 -0.42 -14.39 -15.73
C GLY A 502 1.01 -14.15 -16.23
N TRP A 503 1.22 -13.28 -17.22
CA TRP A 503 2.53 -12.92 -17.75
C TRP A 503 3.10 -11.67 -17.13
N PHE A 504 4.43 -11.60 -17.02
CA PHE A 504 5.17 -10.48 -16.48
C PHE A 504 6.31 -10.09 -17.42
N TYR A 505 6.60 -8.79 -17.49
CA TYR A 505 7.90 -8.28 -17.84
C TYR A 505 8.74 -8.23 -16.56
N ILE A 506 10.01 -8.67 -16.65
CA ILE A 506 10.96 -8.64 -15.54
C ILE A 506 12.02 -7.60 -15.90
N ARG A 507 12.03 -6.49 -15.15
CA ARG A 507 12.84 -5.30 -15.49
C ARG A 507 13.97 -5.10 -14.50
N SER A 508 15.18 -4.91 -15.01
CA SER A 508 16.37 -4.70 -14.20
C SER A 508 16.36 -3.35 -13.49
N ARG A 509 16.70 -3.36 -12.18
CA ARG A 509 16.97 -2.12 -11.43
C ARG A 509 18.19 -1.39 -11.97
N HIS A 510 19.22 -2.09 -12.43
CA HIS A 510 20.50 -1.53 -12.84
C HIS A 510 20.42 -0.78 -14.17
N SER A 511 19.84 -1.40 -15.20
CA SER A 511 19.83 -0.88 -16.58
C SER A 511 18.49 -0.33 -17.05
N ALA A 512 17.42 -0.60 -16.31
CA ALA A 512 16.02 -0.42 -16.72
C ALA A 512 15.63 -1.22 -17.98
N LEU A 513 16.45 -2.16 -18.44
CA LEU A 513 16.14 -3.10 -19.52
C LEU A 513 15.39 -4.33 -18.98
N TYR A 514 14.81 -5.10 -19.88
CA TYR A 514 13.97 -6.25 -19.55
C TYR A 514 14.72 -7.58 -19.73
N LEU A 515 14.36 -8.58 -18.93
CA LEU A 515 14.82 -9.94 -19.12
C LEU A 515 14.26 -10.48 -20.43
N GLU A 516 15.13 -10.93 -21.32
CA GLU A 516 14.81 -11.43 -22.67
C GLU A 516 15.33 -12.84 -22.89
N GLU A 517 14.60 -13.66 -23.64
CA GLU A 517 15.15 -14.81 -24.31
C GLU A 517 15.73 -14.40 -25.66
N GLY A 518 17.05 -14.36 -25.77
CA GLY A 518 17.76 -14.03 -27.00
C GLY A 518 17.54 -15.06 -28.12
N GLU A 519 17.70 -14.63 -29.35
CA GLU A 519 17.52 -15.50 -30.54
C GLU A 519 18.60 -16.58 -30.65
N GLU A 520 19.82 -16.26 -30.22
CA GLU A 520 20.96 -17.20 -30.31
C GLU A 520 21.04 -18.09 -29.06
N ALA A 521 21.14 -19.39 -29.30
CA ALA A 521 21.40 -20.42 -28.28
C ALA A 521 20.44 -20.42 -27.07
N PHE A 522 19.27 -19.78 -27.19
CA PHE A 522 18.28 -19.64 -26.11
C PHE A 522 18.87 -18.95 -24.85
N ASN A 523 19.79 -18.02 -25.08
CA ASN A 523 20.44 -17.28 -24.03
C ASN A 523 19.42 -16.41 -23.27
N VAL A 524 19.60 -16.24 -21.96
CA VAL A 524 18.85 -15.24 -21.19
C VAL A 524 19.75 -14.01 -21.06
N GLN A 525 19.24 -12.89 -21.53
CA GLN A 525 19.93 -11.61 -21.61
C GLN A 525 18.99 -10.46 -21.23
N GLN A 526 19.50 -9.25 -21.17
CA GLN A 526 18.64 -8.08 -21.09
C GLN A 526 18.32 -7.53 -22.50
N GLY A 527 17.12 -6.98 -22.67
CA GLY A 527 16.66 -6.48 -23.97
C GLY A 527 15.77 -5.25 -23.87
N THR A 528 15.71 -4.51 -24.95
CA THR A 528 14.84 -3.33 -25.09
C THR A 528 13.46 -3.74 -25.57
N LYS A 529 12.41 -3.24 -24.90
CA LYS A 529 11.01 -3.47 -25.30
C LYS A 529 10.68 -2.72 -26.57
N LYS A 530 10.34 -3.44 -27.65
CA LYS A 530 10.08 -2.91 -28.99
C LYS A 530 8.59 -2.74 -29.32
N GLY A 531 7.70 -2.97 -28.38
CA GLY A 531 6.24 -2.85 -28.57
C GLY A 531 5.47 -3.38 -27.36
N SER A 532 4.15 -3.27 -27.42
CA SER A 532 3.29 -3.68 -26.31
C SER A 532 3.22 -5.20 -26.08
N ASN A 533 3.56 -6.02 -27.07
CA ASN A 533 3.40 -7.48 -27.07
C ASN A 533 4.68 -8.23 -27.45
N ASP A 534 5.84 -7.81 -26.93
CA ASP A 534 7.10 -8.54 -27.18
C ASP A 534 7.16 -9.79 -26.30
N GLU A 535 6.72 -10.94 -26.85
CA GLU A 535 6.59 -12.20 -26.14
C GLU A 535 7.93 -12.77 -25.66
N ARG A 536 9.07 -12.37 -26.26
CA ARG A 536 10.41 -12.80 -25.80
C ARG A 536 10.78 -12.17 -24.45
N LEU A 537 10.18 -11.04 -24.11
CA LEU A 537 10.37 -10.33 -22.84
C LEU A 537 9.37 -10.75 -21.75
N GLN A 538 8.43 -11.63 -22.10
CA GLN A 538 7.35 -11.99 -21.18
C GLN A 538 7.57 -13.36 -20.55
N TRP A 539 7.36 -13.43 -19.24
CA TRP A 539 7.64 -14.59 -18.42
C TRP A 539 6.46 -14.93 -17.54
N ARG A 540 6.13 -16.22 -17.46
CA ARG A 540 5.16 -16.74 -16.50
C ARG A 540 5.89 -17.41 -15.35
N LEU A 541 5.58 -17.04 -14.12
CA LEU A 541 6.16 -17.56 -12.90
C LEU A 541 5.25 -18.66 -12.36
N ILE A 542 5.53 -19.91 -12.73
CA ILE A 542 4.71 -21.06 -12.34
C ILE A 542 5.18 -21.57 -10.99
N PRO A 543 4.30 -21.68 -9.98
CA PRO A 543 4.66 -22.18 -8.64
C PRO A 543 5.35 -23.54 -8.68
N ALA A 544 6.44 -23.68 -7.96
CA ALA A 544 7.17 -24.95 -7.84
C ALA A 544 6.89 -25.63 -6.48
N PRO A 545 6.93 -26.97 -6.42
CA PRO A 545 7.29 -27.89 -7.50
C PRO A 545 6.17 -28.10 -8.52
N ALA A 546 6.50 -28.12 -9.81
CA ALA A 546 5.60 -28.52 -10.88
C ALA A 546 6.05 -29.87 -11.47
N SER A 547 5.13 -30.79 -11.68
CA SER A 547 5.44 -32.11 -12.30
C SER A 547 5.39 -32.05 -13.82
N LYS A 548 4.54 -31.19 -14.37
CA LYS A 548 4.37 -30.91 -15.80
C LYS A 548 4.01 -29.45 -15.97
N ILE A 549 4.51 -28.82 -17.00
CA ILE A 549 4.10 -27.46 -17.40
C ILE A 549 3.52 -27.55 -18.82
N GLU A 550 2.32 -27.01 -18.97
CA GLU A 550 1.59 -26.93 -20.23
C GLU A 550 0.76 -25.65 -20.22
N ILE A 551 1.07 -24.73 -21.11
CA ILE A 551 0.31 -23.48 -21.24
C ILE A 551 -0.81 -23.71 -22.25
N LYS A 552 -2.06 -23.62 -21.77
CA LYS A 552 -3.27 -23.88 -22.54
C LYS A 552 -4.48 -23.14 -21.96
N SER A 553 -5.54 -23.03 -22.69
CA SER A 553 -6.87 -22.68 -22.15
C SER A 553 -7.51 -23.90 -21.53
N LEU A 554 -8.13 -23.77 -20.36
CA LEU A 554 -8.88 -24.84 -19.73
C LEU A 554 -10.31 -24.91 -20.25
N ALA A 555 -10.99 -26.03 -20.00
CA ALA A 555 -12.40 -26.18 -20.33
C ALA A 555 -13.26 -25.24 -19.48
N THR A 556 -14.29 -24.65 -20.08
CA THR A 556 -15.26 -23.78 -19.43
C THR A 556 -16.04 -24.52 -18.32
N PRO A 557 -16.14 -24.00 -17.08
CA PRO A 557 -16.99 -24.60 -16.06
C PRO A 557 -18.46 -24.67 -16.45
N THR A 558 -19.11 -25.76 -16.09
CA THR A 558 -20.53 -26.02 -16.40
C THR A 558 -21.35 -26.21 -15.15
N GLY A 559 -22.69 -26.12 -15.27
CA GLY A 559 -23.61 -26.40 -14.17
C GLY A 559 -23.57 -25.37 -13.04
N LEU A 560 -23.11 -24.13 -13.33
CA LEU A 560 -23.19 -23.05 -12.35
C LEU A 560 -24.66 -22.77 -12.02
N THR A 561 -24.97 -22.73 -10.74
CA THR A 561 -26.29 -22.41 -10.16
C THR A 561 -26.13 -21.49 -8.98
N THR A 562 -27.19 -20.74 -8.67
CA THR A 562 -27.28 -19.89 -7.47
C THR A 562 -28.41 -20.40 -6.59
N GLU A 563 -28.19 -20.31 -5.28
CA GLU A 563 -29.22 -20.55 -4.28
C GLU A 563 -29.15 -19.34 -3.30
N GLY A 564 -30.21 -18.54 -3.29
CA GLY A 564 -30.29 -17.39 -2.38
C GLY A 564 -30.47 -17.88 -0.94
N GLN A 565 -29.64 -17.46 -0.06
CA GLN A 565 -29.78 -17.61 1.40
C GLN A 565 -30.21 -16.27 2.00
N SER A 566 -30.54 -16.23 3.29
CA SER A 566 -31.15 -15.06 3.93
C SER A 566 -30.28 -13.80 3.84
N ALA A 567 -28.97 -13.91 3.79
CA ALA A 567 -28.03 -12.77 3.72
C ALA A 567 -26.82 -13.05 2.82
N SER A 568 -26.88 -14.06 1.96
CA SER A 568 -25.77 -14.47 1.11
C SER A 568 -26.25 -15.20 -0.14
N VAL A 569 -25.35 -15.40 -1.10
CA VAL A 569 -25.61 -16.20 -2.29
C VAL A 569 -24.70 -17.43 -2.31
N LEU A 570 -25.28 -18.60 -2.26
CA LEU A 570 -24.53 -19.84 -2.46
C LEU A 570 -24.44 -20.15 -3.96
N LEU A 571 -23.22 -20.29 -4.44
CA LEU A 571 -22.86 -20.70 -5.80
C LEU A 571 -22.42 -22.15 -5.80
N LYS A 572 -22.84 -22.94 -6.78
CA LYS A 572 -22.39 -24.33 -6.99
C LYS A 572 -22.13 -24.57 -8.47
N TRP A 573 -21.09 -25.35 -8.80
CA TRP A 573 -20.76 -25.72 -10.18
C TRP A 573 -20.19 -27.14 -10.27
N ASN A 574 -20.09 -27.67 -11.50
CA ASN A 574 -19.55 -29.00 -11.74
C ASN A 574 -18.01 -28.97 -11.65
N LYS A 575 -17.42 -30.00 -11.04
CA LYS A 575 -15.98 -30.19 -10.99
C LYS A 575 -15.40 -30.39 -12.38
N GLN A 576 -14.33 -29.66 -12.71
CA GLN A 576 -13.54 -29.85 -13.92
C GLN A 576 -12.33 -30.74 -13.64
N SER A 577 -12.02 -31.66 -14.53
CA SER A 577 -10.96 -32.66 -14.32
C SER A 577 -9.54 -32.08 -14.40
N ASP A 578 -9.35 -30.97 -15.11
CA ASP A 578 -8.07 -30.29 -15.33
C ASP A 578 -7.92 -28.99 -14.53
N ALA A 579 -8.91 -28.66 -13.71
CA ALA A 579 -8.85 -27.54 -12.78
C ALA A 579 -8.33 -27.98 -11.40
N THR A 580 -7.49 -27.16 -10.80
CA THR A 580 -7.07 -27.33 -9.39
C THR A 580 -7.77 -26.35 -8.47
N GLU A 581 -8.30 -25.27 -9.01
CA GLU A 581 -8.99 -24.21 -8.27
C GLU A 581 -9.88 -23.39 -9.22
N TYR A 582 -10.67 -22.50 -8.65
CA TYR A 582 -11.60 -21.66 -9.38
C TYR A 582 -11.50 -20.20 -8.97
N THR A 583 -11.89 -19.33 -9.89
CA THR A 583 -12.06 -17.89 -9.67
C THR A 583 -13.54 -17.55 -9.81
N VAL A 584 -14.12 -16.92 -8.80
CA VAL A 584 -15.52 -16.47 -8.79
C VAL A 584 -15.58 -15.00 -9.12
N LEU A 585 -16.44 -14.65 -10.06
CA LEU A 585 -16.63 -13.28 -10.54
C LEU A 585 -18.09 -12.84 -10.36
N ARG A 586 -18.27 -11.57 -10.05
CA ARG A 586 -19.56 -10.92 -9.82
C ARG A 586 -19.67 -9.64 -10.64
N SER A 587 -20.87 -9.32 -11.13
CA SER A 587 -21.25 -8.05 -11.72
C SER A 587 -22.59 -7.58 -11.15
N GLU A 588 -22.84 -6.28 -11.12
CA GLU A 588 -24.15 -5.69 -10.79
C GLU A 588 -25.05 -5.53 -12.03
N THR A 589 -24.54 -5.83 -13.23
CA THR A 589 -25.28 -5.77 -14.49
C THR A 589 -25.05 -7.02 -15.34
N SER A 590 -26.11 -7.54 -15.97
CA SER A 590 -26.00 -8.70 -16.86
C SER A 590 -25.06 -8.41 -18.04
N GLY A 591 -24.08 -9.28 -18.25
CA GLY A 591 -23.06 -9.11 -19.29
C GLY A 591 -22.16 -7.89 -19.11
N GLY A 592 -22.19 -7.24 -17.93
CA GLY A 592 -21.40 -6.05 -17.60
C GLY A 592 -19.94 -6.34 -17.24
N ALA A 593 -19.27 -5.37 -16.63
CA ALA A 593 -17.93 -5.56 -16.08
C ALA A 593 -17.98 -6.50 -14.87
N TYR A 594 -17.24 -7.59 -14.95
CA TYR A 594 -17.10 -8.53 -13.84
C TYR A 594 -15.88 -8.18 -12.98
N GLU A 595 -16.03 -8.42 -11.69
CA GLU A 595 -14.95 -8.28 -10.72
C GLU A 595 -14.72 -9.61 -10.01
N ILE A 596 -13.47 -9.96 -9.78
CA ILE A 596 -13.11 -11.13 -9.00
C ILE A 596 -13.46 -10.87 -7.54
N ILE A 597 -14.36 -11.70 -7.00
CA ILE A 597 -14.74 -11.69 -5.58
C ILE A 597 -14.07 -12.82 -4.76
N ALA A 598 -13.57 -13.86 -5.44
CA ALA A 598 -12.76 -14.89 -4.80
C ALA A 598 -11.80 -15.54 -5.80
N ARG A 599 -10.58 -15.88 -5.35
CA ARG A 599 -9.59 -16.68 -6.08
C ARG A 599 -9.17 -17.88 -5.26
N ASN A 600 -8.51 -18.83 -5.91
CA ASN A 600 -7.94 -20.03 -5.30
C ASN A 600 -9.01 -20.87 -4.57
N VAL A 601 -10.26 -20.84 -5.06
CA VAL A 601 -11.37 -21.63 -4.51
C VAL A 601 -11.16 -23.08 -4.96
N LYS A 602 -10.83 -23.96 -4.02
CA LYS A 602 -10.55 -25.38 -4.31
C LYS A 602 -11.82 -26.23 -4.43
N GLU A 603 -12.88 -25.77 -3.79
CA GLU A 603 -14.19 -26.41 -3.80
C GLU A 603 -14.99 -26.06 -5.07
N THR A 604 -16.06 -26.78 -5.32
CA THR A 604 -17.01 -26.51 -6.39
C THR A 604 -18.22 -25.70 -5.93
N SER A 605 -18.05 -24.97 -4.85
CA SER A 605 -19.04 -24.07 -4.27
C SER A 605 -18.36 -22.86 -3.62
N PHE A 606 -19.11 -21.77 -3.54
CA PHE A 606 -18.66 -20.53 -2.90
C PHE A 606 -19.88 -19.79 -2.34
N VAL A 607 -19.74 -19.18 -1.17
CA VAL A 607 -20.78 -18.34 -0.57
C VAL A 607 -20.35 -16.88 -0.64
N ASP A 608 -21.12 -16.06 -1.36
CA ASP A 608 -20.92 -14.62 -1.38
C ASP A 608 -21.68 -13.97 -0.23
N HIS A 609 -20.98 -13.71 0.87
CA HIS A 609 -21.50 -13.00 2.05
C HIS A 609 -21.53 -11.48 1.89
N LYS A 610 -20.95 -10.92 0.81
CA LYS A 610 -20.88 -9.48 0.55
C LYS A 610 -21.95 -8.99 -0.43
N ALA A 611 -22.82 -9.86 -0.87
CA ALA A 611 -23.98 -9.50 -1.68
C ALA A 611 -24.99 -8.75 -0.79
N LEU A 612 -25.44 -7.58 -1.23
CA LEU A 612 -26.34 -6.72 -0.46
C LEU A 612 -27.81 -7.08 -0.71
N ALA A 613 -28.63 -7.01 0.30
CA ALA A 613 -30.06 -7.20 0.20
C ALA A 613 -30.70 -6.16 -0.74
N GLY A 614 -31.76 -6.57 -1.45
CA GLY A 614 -32.46 -5.72 -2.43
C GLY A 614 -31.73 -5.55 -3.77
N LYS A 615 -30.50 -6.03 -3.92
CA LYS A 615 -29.71 -5.97 -5.17
C LYS A 615 -29.71 -7.30 -5.91
N SER A 616 -29.70 -7.22 -7.24
CA SER A 616 -29.47 -8.36 -8.12
C SER A 616 -28.00 -8.40 -8.55
N TYR A 617 -27.40 -9.57 -8.48
CA TYR A 617 -26.04 -9.83 -8.91
C TYR A 617 -25.97 -10.93 -9.95
N TYR A 618 -24.97 -10.82 -10.80
CA TYR A 618 -24.68 -11.74 -11.89
C TYR A 618 -23.34 -12.39 -11.65
N TYR A 619 -23.28 -13.72 -11.73
CA TYR A 619 -22.10 -14.51 -11.37
C TYR A 619 -21.61 -15.35 -12.52
N THR A 620 -20.29 -15.47 -12.62
CA THR A 620 -19.59 -16.41 -13.48
C THR A 620 -18.41 -17.03 -12.74
N VAL A 621 -17.95 -18.17 -13.20
CA VAL A 621 -16.80 -18.88 -12.63
C VAL A 621 -15.81 -19.22 -13.73
N LYS A 622 -14.50 -19.06 -13.46
CA LYS A 622 -13.40 -19.58 -14.28
C LYS A 622 -12.72 -20.73 -13.57
N ALA A 623 -12.28 -21.73 -14.33
CA ALA A 623 -11.39 -22.78 -13.85
C ALA A 623 -9.93 -22.36 -13.98
N ASN A 624 -9.09 -22.68 -13.01
CA ASN A 624 -7.67 -22.38 -13.00
C ASN A 624 -6.87 -23.63 -12.65
N ASP A 625 -5.59 -23.69 -13.08
CA ASP A 625 -4.66 -24.76 -12.74
C ASP A 625 -3.34 -24.23 -12.18
N ASN A 626 -2.48 -25.14 -11.71
CA ASN A 626 -1.18 -24.80 -11.13
C ASN A 626 -0.17 -24.20 -12.13
N CYS A 627 -0.48 -24.19 -13.44
CA CYS A 627 0.32 -23.52 -14.46
C CYS A 627 -0.16 -22.08 -14.73
N LEU A 628 -1.06 -21.55 -13.89
CA LEU A 628 -1.73 -20.27 -14.06
C LEU A 628 -2.54 -20.19 -15.38
N ASN A 629 -2.98 -21.33 -15.90
CA ASN A 629 -3.93 -21.38 -17.00
C ASN A 629 -5.32 -21.05 -16.48
N SER A 630 -6.11 -20.38 -17.31
CA SER A 630 -7.49 -20.02 -17.00
C SER A 630 -8.44 -20.49 -18.11
N SER A 631 -9.67 -20.77 -17.75
CA SER A 631 -10.74 -21.04 -18.72
C SER A 631 -11.45 -19.75 -19.14
N PRO A 632 -12.25 -19.78 -20.23
CA PRO A 632 -13.33 -18.83 -20.40
C PRO A 632 -14.30 -18.85 -19.22
N LYS A 633 -15.07 -17.77 -19.05
CA LYS A 633 -16.13 -17.67 -18.03
C LYS A 633 -17.23 -18.70 -18.29
N SER A 634 -17.81 -19.29 -17.24
CA SER A 634 -19.03 -20.09 -17.31
C SER A 634 -20.21 -19.30 -17.90
N GLN A 635 -21.32 -19.95 -18.16
CA GLN A 635 -22.59 -19.26 -18.35
C GLN A 635 -22.90 -18.41 -17.12
N GLU A 636 -23.49 -17.21 -17.33
CA GLU A 636 -23.95 -16.30 -16.32
C GLU A 636 -25.17 -16.87 -15.58
N VAL A 637 -25.18 -16.71 -14.27
CA VAL A 637 -26.37 -16.94 -13.44
C VAL A 637 -26.67 -15.70 -12.62
N THR A 638 -27.92 -15.52 -12.25
CA THR A 638 -28.35 -14.38 -11.44
C THR A 638 -28.88 -14.81 -10.08
N ALA A 639 -28.66 -13.99 -9.08
CA ALA A 639 -29.29 -14.08 -7.78
C ALA A 639 -29.71 -12.70 -7.30
N THR A 640 -30.88 -12.64 -6.68
CA THR A 640 -31.35 -11.46 -5.96
C THR A 640 -31.54 -11.84 -4.51
N ILE A 641 -30.87 -11.14 -3.62
CA ILE A 641 -31.11 -11.29 -2.19
C ILE A 641 -32.34 -10.47 -1.87
N THR A 642 -33.39 -11.14 -1.39
CA THR A 642 -34.57 -10.45 -0.85
C THR A 642 -34.15 -9.73 0.43
N ASP A 643 -34.71 -8.56 0.68
CA ASP A 643 -34.46 -7.79 1.90
C ASP A 643 -34.88 -8.63 3.12
N VAL A 644 -33.90 -9.20 3.80
CA VAL A 644 -34.14 -10.05 4.98
C VAL A 644 -33.65 -9.27 6.20
N HIS A 645 -34.57 -8.97 7.06
CA HIS A 645 -34.29 -8.39 8.37
C HIS A 645 -33.40 -9.33 9.18
N SER A 646 -32.19 -8.90 9.51
CA SER A 646 -31.21 -9.71 10.20
C SER A 646 -30.38 -8.92 11.22
N LEU A 647 -29.87 -9.64 12.21
CA LEU A 647 -28.80 -9.22 13.09
C LEU A 647 -27.49 -9.32 12.32
N VAL A 648 -26.87 -8.18 12.00
CA VAL A 648 -25.63 -8.09 11.18
C VAL A 648 -24.41 -8.44 11.98
N ALA A 649 -24.36 -8.00 13.25
CA ALA A 649 -23.26 -8.31 14.17
C ALA A 649 -23.76 -8.21 15.61
N HIS A 650 -23.15 -9.06 16.48
CA HIS A 650 -23.39 -9.08 17.90
C HIS A 650 -22.07 -9.31 18.64
N TYR A 651 -21.60 -8.29 19.34
CA TYR A 651 -20.41 -8.35 20.18
C TYR A 651 -20.84 -8.38 21.65
N THR A 652 -20.66 -9.52 22.28
CA THR A 652 -20.95 -9.71 23.72
C THR A 652 -19.88 -9.10 24.60
N PHE A 653 -18.67 -8.96 24.08
CA PHE A 653 -17.48 -8.51 24.82
C PHE A 653 -17.14 -9.36 26.07
N ASP A 654 -17.49 -10.62 26.05
CA ASP A 654 -17.28 -11.59 27.14
C ASP A 654 -15.83 -12.11 27.24
N GLY A 655 -14.85 -11.32 26.84
CA GLY A 655 -13.42 -11.62 26.89
C GLY A 655 -12.76 -11.61 25.53
N ASP A 656 -13.52 -11.36 24.46
CA ASP A 656 -12.98 -11.18 23.11
C ASP A 656 -13.82 -10.14 22.33
N LEU A 657 -13.49 -9.95 21.05
CA LEU A 657 -14.12 -9.01 20.14
C LEU A 657 -14.83 -9.73 18.99
N LEU A 658 -15.21 -10.99 19.20
CA LEU A 658 -15.84 -11.80 18.17
C LEU A 658 -17.28 -11.38 17.94
N ASP A 659 -17.71 -11.47 16.70
CA ASP A 659 -19.12 -11.41 16.31
C ASP A 659 -19.73 -12.78 16.53
N GLU A 660 -20.77 -12.85 17.33
CA GLU A 660 -21.51 -14.08 17.64
C GLU A 660 -22.48 -14.50 16.51
N THR A 661 -22.64 -13.66 15.49
CA THR A 661 -23.48 -14.00 14.34
C THR A 661 -22.75 -14.86 13.29
N GLU A 662 -23.50 -15.40 12.36
CA GLU A 662 -22.94 -16.17 11.24
C GLU A 662 -22.16 -15.31 10.24
N ASN A 663 -22.25 -13.96 10.32
CA ASN A 663 -21.61 -13.06 9.37
C ASN A 663 -20.12 -12.90 9.63
N LEU A 664 -19.62 -13.32 10.80
CA LEU A 664 -18.21 -13.28 11.19
C LEU A 664 -17.60 -11.86 11.07
N ASN A 665 -18.39 -10.85 11.37
CA ASN A 665 -17.98 -9.43 11.38
C ASN A 665 -17.16 -9.10 12.63
N HIS A 666 -16.07 -9.82 12.88
CA HIS A 666 -15.27 -9.67 14.09
C HIS A 666 -14.72 -8.25 14.24
N GLY A 667 -14.77 -7.73 15.48
CA GLY A 667 -14.14 -6.47 15.84
C GLY A 667 -12.62 -6.60 15.98
N ALA A 668 -11.93 -5.48 15.89
CA ALA A 668 -10.49 -5.39 16.06
C ALA A 668 -10.09 -4.26 17.00
N SER A 669 -8.96 -4.41 17.69
CA SER A 669 -8.36 -3.37 18.51
C SER A 669 -6.89 -3.19 18.15
N LEU A 670 -6.38 -1.96 18.19
CA LEU A 670 -4.96 -1.67 17.94
C LEU A 670 -4.04 -2.18 19.06
N LYS A 671 -4.58 -2.37 20.25
CA LYS A 671 -3.87 -2.89 21.42
C LYS A 671 -4.64 -4.09 21.98
N LYS A 672 -4.06 -4.76 22.96
CA LYS A 672 -4.79 -5.77 23.70
C LYS A 672 -6.04 -5.15 24.31
N ALA A 673 -7.22 -5.61 23.89
CA ALA A 673 -8.49 -5.18 24.47
C ALA A 673 -8.54 -5.56 25.97
N MET A 674 -9.00 -4.62 26.77
CA MET A 674 -9.20 -4.85 28.21
C MET A 674 -10.68 -5.11 28.48
N PHE A 675 -10.95 -6.04 29.38
CA PHE A 675 -12.32 -6.42 29.75
C PHE A 675 -12.51 -6.28 31.25
N THR A 676 -13.70 -5.84 31.65
CA THR A 676 -14.13 -5.66 33.03
C THR A 676 -15.46 -6.35 33.26
N ASP A 677 -16.01 -6.30 34.47
CA ASP A 677 -17.36 -6.77 34.75
C ASP A 677 -18.37 -5.89 33.99
N GLY A 678 -19.19 -6.54 33.19
CA GLY A 678 -20.19 -5.92 32.30
C GLY A 678 -21.57 -5.71 32.95
N LYS A 679 -22.47 -5.23 32.15
CA LYS A 679 -23.92 -5.30 32.43
C LYS A 679 -24.41 -6.74 32.30
N ILE A 680 -23.87 -7.43 31.29
CA ILE A 680 -24.08 -8.86 31.01
C ILE A 680 -22.68 -9.47 30.99
N ASN A 681 -22.36 -10.35 31.93
CA ASN A 681 -21.07 -10.98 32.13
C ASN A 681 -19.89 -9.99 32.10
N LYS A 682 -19.23 -9.76 30.92
CA LYS A 682 -18.12 -8.83 30.76
C LYS A 682 -18.44 -7.73 29.75
N ALA A 683 -17.63 -6.69 29.80
CA ALA A 683 -17.67 -5.55 28.89
C ALA A 683 -16.27 -5.16 28.44
N VAL A 684 -16.13 -4.56 27.28
CA VAL A 684 -14.88 -3.94 26.87
C VAL A 684 -14.69 -2.62 27.61
N GLN A 685 -13.48 -2.41 28.17
CA GLN A 685 -13.08 -1.20 28.88
C GLN A 685 -12.24 -0.32 27.94
N LEU A 686 -12.61 0.94 27.79
CA LEU A 686 -11.90 1.93 26.97
C LEU A 686 -11.33 3.05 27.86
N ASN A 687 -10.06 3.39 27.70
CA ASN A 687 -9.31 4.25 28.61
C ASN A 687 -9.42 5.77 28.33
N GLY A 688 -10.10 6.18 27.27
CA GLY A 688 -10.28 7.59 26.89
C GLY A 688 -9.06 8.25 26.24
N SER A 689 -8.04 7.49 25.83
CA SER A 689 -6.81 8.07 25.27
C SER A 689 -6.20 7.33 24.10
N THR A 690 -6.19 5.99 24.13
CA THR A 690 -5.48 5.18 23.12
C THR A 690 -6.24 3.94 22.69
N GLU A 691 -7.37 3.63 23.32
CA GLU A 691 -8.14 2.41 23.10
C GLU A 691 -9.46 2.73 22.42
N PHE A 692 -9.73 2.01 21.36
CA PHE A 692 -10.96 2.01 20.59
C PHE A 692 -11.08 0.69 19.83
N LEU A 693 -12.27 0.39 19.35
CA LEU A 693 -12.48 -0.76 18.49
C LEU A 693 -12.76 -0.31 17.06
N GLN A 694 -12.32 -1.13 16.13
CA GLN A 694 -12.61 -1.01 14.73
C GLN A 694 -13.50 -2.16 14.30
N LEU A 695 -14.58 -1.86 13.61
CA LEU A 695 -15.52 -2.82 13.06
C LEU A 695 -15.31 -2.97 11.54
N PRO A 696 -15.76 -4.07 10.92
CA PRO A 696 -15.64 -4.29 9.48
C PRO A 696 -16.23 -3.17 8.64
N THR A 697 -15.69 -3.00 7.42
CA THR A 697 -16.00 -1.88 6.53
C THR A 697 -17.47 -1.83 6.08
N ASP A 698 -18.15 -2.96 5.97
CA ASP A 698 -19.51 -3.02 5.42
C ASP A 698 -20.60 -3.20 6.47
N ILE A 699 -20.25 -3.17 7.78
CA ILE A 699 -21.17 -3.49 8.89
C ILE A 699 -22.43 -2.61 8.97
N ALA A 700 -22.34 -1.38 8.47
CA ALA A 700 -23.42 -0.39 8.56
C ALA A 700 -23.87 0.14 7.19
N ASN A 701 -23.52 -0.54 6.09
CA ASN A 701 -23.88 -0.12 4.74
C ASN A 701 -25.28 -0.64 4.34
N HIS A 702 -26.34 -0.14 5.01
CA HIS A 702 -27.72 -0.58 4.84
C HIS A 702 -28.65 0.61 4.61
N GLN A 703 -29.84 0.37 4.05
CA GLN A 703 -30.87 1.40 3.90
C GLN A 703 -31.39 1.83 5.27
N ASN A 704 -31.77 0.87 6.10
CA ASN A 704 -32.22 1.04 7.46
C ASN A 704 -31.24 0.40 8.43
N LEU A 705 -31.19 0.87 9.66
CA LEU A 705 -30.20 0.38 10.64
C LEU A 705 -30.75 0.49 12.06
N THR A 706 -30.42 -0.48 12.89
CA THR A 706 -30.50 -0.33 14.35
C THR A 706 -29.15 -0.63 14.98
N VAL A 707 -28.68 0.26 15.84
CA VAL A 707 -27.53 0.02 16.73
C VAL A 707 -28.01 0.04 18.17
N SER A 708 -27.65 -0.99 18.93
CA SER A 708 -28.08 -1.14 20.33
C SER A 708 -26.88 -1.58 21.19
N THR A 709 -26.73 -0.99 22.38
CA THR A 709 -25.62 -1.32 23.27
C THR A 709 -25.86 -0.86 24.70
N TRP A 710 -25.23 -1.50 25.68
CA TRP A 710 -25.07 -0.97 27.02
C TRP A 710 -23.82 -0.13 27.14
N VAL A 711 -23.95 1.04 27.77
CA VAL A 711 -22.86 2.02 27.94
C VAL A 711 -22.75 2.39 29.42
N LYS A 712 -21.53 2.39 29.95
CA LYS A 712 -21.18 2.95 31.23
C LYS A 712 -20.08 4.01 31.00
N TRP A 713 -20.47 5.29 31.11
CA TRP A 713 -19.56 6.40 30.84
C TRP A 713 -18.87 6.85 32.14
N ASP A 714 -17.53 6.88 32.14
CA ASP A 714 -16.73 7.28 33.29
C ASP A 714 -16.51 8.82 33.37
N GLY A 715 -17.24 9.58 32.53
CA GLY A 715 -17.11 11.04 32.48
C GLY A 715 -15.92 11.51 31.64
N GLY A 716 -15.62 12.78 31.70
CA GLY A 716 -14.55 13.42 30.95
C GLY A 716 -15.05 14.49 29.98
N ALA A 717 -14.32 14.70 28.87
CA ALA A 717 -14.65 15.72 27.89
C ALA A 717 -15.93 15.37 27.11
N ASP A 718 -16.62 16.39 26.60
CA ASP A 718 -17.68 16.21 25.63
C ASP A 718 -17.16 15.67 24.30
N TRP A 719 -18.05 15.22 23.42
CA TRP A 719 -17.75 14.66 22.09
C TRP A 719 -17.06 13.29 22.07
N GLN A 720 -17.07 12.56 23.17
CA GLN A 720 -16.66 11.16 23.20
C GLN A 720 -17.70 10.29 22.48
N ARG A 721 -17.29 9.55 21.48
CA ARG A 721 -18.17 8.71 20.65
C ARG A 721 -18.46 7.37 21.31
N VAL A 722 -19.72 7.00 21.40
CA VAL A 722 -20.11 5.60 21.65
C VAL A 722 -19.77 4.78 20.43
N PHE A 723 -20.23 5.23 19.26
CA PHE A 723 -19.78 4.74 17.97
C PHE A 723 -19.70 5.90 16.95
N ASP A 724 -18.90 5.70 15.91
CA ASP A 724 -18.78 6.60 14.78
C ASP A 724 -18.52 5.78 13.52
N PHE A 725 -19.53 5.71 12.64
CA PHE A 725 -19.47 4.96 11.39
C PHE A 725 -19.41 5.95 10.23
N GLY A 726 -18.33 5.90 9.45
CA GLY A 726 -18.12 6.92 8.44
C GLY A 726 -17.10 6.55 7.38
N SER A 727 -16.76 7.56 6.59
CA SER A 727 -15.73 7.50 5.55
C SER A 727 -14.82 8.73 5.62
N GLY A 728 -14.77 9.40 6.77
CA GLY A 728 -14.03 10.63 7.04
C GLY A 728 -14.93 11.75 7.59
N GLU A 729 -14.37 12.96 7.74
CA GLU A 729 -15.01 14.09 8.42
C GLU A 729 -16.20 14.71 7.66
N ASP A 730 -16.39 14.38 6.40
CA ASP A 730 -17.52 14.84 5.57
C ASP A 730 -18.60 13.79 5.34
N GLN A 731 -18.37 12.56 5.76
CA GLN A 731 -19.31 11.44 5.57
C GLN A 731 -19.26 10.55 6.81
N TYR A 732 -20.24 10.74 7.70
CA TYR A 732 -20.30 10.02 8.98
C TYR A 732 -21.72 9.92 9.54
N MET A 733 -21.90 8.99 10.48
CA MET A 733 -22.99 8.92 11.44
C MET A 733 -22.42 8.52 12.80
N PHE A 734 -22.73 9.26 13.84
CA PHE A 734 -22.22 8.98 15.16
C PHE A 734 -23.23 9.15 16.28
N LEU A 735 -23.01 8.43 17.36
CA LEU A 735 -23.68 8.64 18.64
C LEU A 735 -22.66 9.09 19.68
N THR A 736 -22.79 10.33 20.21
CA THR A 736 -22.01 10.82 21.33
C THR A 736 -22.83 10.83 22.60
N TYR A 737 -22.22 10.42 23.72
CA TYR A 737 -22.87 10.37 25.02
C TYR A 737 -23.05 11.76 25.65
N SER A 738 -22.18 12.70 25.31
CA SER A 738 -22.22 14.09 25.77
C SER A 738 -21.78 15.04 24.65
N SER A 739 -22.70 15.89 24.18
CA SER A 739 -22.39 17.01 23.30
C SER A 739 -21.95 18.24 24.11
N ASN A 740 -21.60 19.35 23.43
CA ASN A 740 -21.25 20.64 24.05
C ASN A 740 -22.35 21.24 24.94
N ILE A 741 -23.58 20.79 24.78
CA ILE A 741 -24.71 21.14 25.65
C ILE A 741 -25.07 20.00 26.62
N GLN A 742 -24.19 19.04 26.75
CA GLN A 742 -24.30 17.90 27.64
C GLN A 742 -25.54 17.01 27.34
N SER A 743 -25.92 16.88 26.07
CA SER A 743 -26.97 15.99 25.58
C SER A 743 -26.41 14.75 24.90
N LEU A 744 -27.19 13.67 24.93
CA LEU A 744 -27.00 12.54 24.03
C LEU A 744 -27.33 13.01 22.61
N ARG A 745 -26.38 12.90 21.66
CA ARG A 745 -26.55 13.39 20.30
C ARG A 745 -26.24 12.32 19.29
N PHE A 746 -27.15 12.13 18.35
CA PHE A 746 -26.90 11.45 17.10
C PHE A 746 -26.79 12.46 15.95
N ALA A 747 -25.87 12.28 15.04
CA ALA A 747 -25.73 13.12 13.85
C ALA A 747 -25.31 12.30 12.63
N MET A 748 -25.76 12.74 11.45
CA MET A 748 -25.37 12.20 10.15
C MET A 748 -24.96 13.34 9.21
N LYS A 749 -23.93 13.08 8.39
CA LYS A 749 -23.48 14.00 7.34
C LYS A 749 -23.10 13.21 6.09
N ASN A 750 -23.42 13.73 4.91
CA ASN A 750 -23.02 13.17 3.62
C ASN A 750 -22.62 14.31 2.66
N GLY A 751 -21.47 14.94 2.95
CA GLY A 751 -20.91 16.05 2.14
C GLY A 751 -21.61 17.41 2.27
N ALA A 752 -22.88 17.41 2.64
CA ALA A 752 -23.70 18.61 2.82
C ALA A 752 -23.78 19.03 4.31
N GLU A 753 -24.87 19.70 4.72
CA GLU A 753 -25.14 20.09 6.10
C GLU A 753 -25.35 18.85 6.99
N GLU A 754 -24.90 18.94 8.25
CA GLU A 754 -25.13 17.90 9.26
C GLU A 754 -26.59 17.89 9.69
N GLN A 755 -27.21 16.71 9.74
CA GLN A 755 -28.56 16.48 10.29
C GLN A 755 -28.41 15.79 11.65
N ALA A 756 -29.08 16.30 12.69
CA ALA A 756 -28.86 15.80 14.03
C ALA A 756 -30.14 15.67 14.85
N LEU A 757 -30.06 14.80 15.87
CA LEU A 757 -31.11 14.53 16.84
C LEU A 757 -30.50 14.48 18.24
N GLU A 758 -31.08 15.22 19.19
CA GLU A 758 -30.52 15.33 20.55
C GLU A 758 -31.59 15.13 21.64
N THR A 759 -31.16 14.59 22.77
CA THR A 759 -31.99 14.47 23.97
C THR A 759 -31.15 14.55 25.25
N ALA A 760 -31.75 15.10 26.32
CA ALA A 760 -31.09 15.14 27.62
C ALA A 760 -31.13 13.76 28.29
N LEU A 761 -30.00 13.30 28.85
CA LEU A 761 -29.96 12.16 29.75
C LEU A 761 -30.31 12.62 31.17
N PRO A 762 -31.19 11.92 31.90
CA PRO A 762 -31.47 12.23 33.29
C PRO A 762 -30.20 12.21 34.15
N SER A 763 -29.99 13.24 34.95
CA SER A 763 -28.79 13.48 35.75
C SER A 763 -28.29 12.29 36.60
N PRO A 764 -29.15 11.46 37.28
CA PRO A 764 -28.67 10.38 38.12
C PRO A 764 -28.04 9.19 37.38
N ILE A 765 -28.33 9.04 36.08
CA ILE A 765 -27.88 7.87 35.31
C ILE A 765 -26.72 8.18 34.35
N ARG A 766 -26.26 9.42 34.35
CA ARG A 766 -25.34 9.91 33.33
C ARG A 766 -23.91 9.42 33.45
N ILE A 767 -23.36 9.33 34.67
CA ILE A 767 -21.97 8.96 34.94
C ILE A 767 -21.93 7.72 35.83
N ASP A 768 -21.02 6.79 35.50
CA ASP A 768 -20.72 5.57 36.25
C ASP A 768 -21.93 4.62 36.46
N ASN A 769 -22.95 4.74 35.60
CA ASN A 769 -24.11 3.86 35.58
C ASN A 769 -24.25 3.21 34.21
N TRP A 770 -24.71 1.97 34.18
CA TRP A 770 -25.08 1.29 32.96
C TRP A 770 -26.38 1.86 32.38
N VAL A 771 -26.32 2.33 31.15
CA VAL A 771 -27.46 2.83 30.38
C VAL A 771 -27.56 2.07 29.06
N HIS A 772 -28.72 1.52 28.77
CA HIS A 772 -28.98 0.95 27.46
C HIS A 772 -29.32 2.07 26.48
N LEU A 773 -28.59 2.11 25.36
CA LEU A 773 -28.82 3.04 24.26
C LEU A 773 -29.19 2.25 23.02
N ALA A 774 -30.24 2.67 22.33
CA ALA A 774 -30.51 2.18 21.00
C ALA A 774 -30.86 3.33 20.07
N LEU A 775 -30.35 3.22 18.84
CA LEU A 775 -30.63 4.12 17.72
C LEU A 775 -31.31 3.30 16.64
N THR A 776 -32.47 3.78 16.15
CA THR A 776 -33.09 3.20 14.94
C THR A 776 -33.15 4.24 13.84
N ILE A 777 -32.77 3.83 12.62
CA ILE A 777 -32.89 4.60 11.39
C ILE A 777 -33.84 3.84 10.49
N GLY A 778 -35.06 4.37 10.35
CA GLY A 778 -36.09 3.81 9.50
C GLY A 778 -36.39 4.68 8.30
N ASP A 779 -37.27 4.25 7.39
CA ASP A 779 -37.65 5.00 6.20
C ASP A 779 -38.35 6.33 6.54
N ALA A 780 -39.09 6.37 7.65
CA ALA A 780 -39.88 7.53 8.04
C ALA A 780 -39.17 8.48 9.02
N GLU A 781 -38.46 7.95 10.00
CA GLU A 781 -37.83 8.74 11.04
C GLU A 781 -36.64 8.01 11.72
N VAL A 782 -35.83 8.79 12.40
CA VAL A 782 -34.73 8.32 13.24
C VAL A 782 -35.15 8.46 14.70
N ARG A 783 -34.86 7.43 15.52
CA ARG A 783 -35.27 7.41 16.93
C ARG A 783 -34.11 7.05 17.84
N ILE A 784 -34.04 7.69 19.01
CA ILE A 784 -33.16 7.33 20.11
C ILE A 784 -33.99 6.77 21.26
N TYR A 785 -33.56 5.61 21.76
CA TYR A 785 -34.14 4.97 22.93
C TYR A 785 -33.10 4.94 24.08
N VAL A 786 -33.59 5.17 25.30
CA VAL A 786 -32.82 5.10 26.53
C VAL A 786 -33.48 4.11 27.47
N ASN A 787 -32.77 3.08 27.90
CA ASN A 787 -33.26 1.99 28.75
C ASN A 787 -34.53 1.32 28.21
N GLY A 788 -34.62 1.14 26.89
CA GLY A 788 -35.75 0.52 26.23
C GLY A 788 -36.93 1.45 25.94
N GLU A 789 -36.91 2.69 26.40
CA GLU A 789 -38.02 3.66 26.20
C GLU A 789 -37.63 4.74 25.18
N LEU A 790 -38.55 5.13 24.30
CA LEU A 790 -38.37 6.19 23.32
C LEU A 790 -38.03 7.51 24.02
N ALA A 791 -36.87 8.07 23.72
CA ALA A 791 -36.42 9.36 24.26
C ALA A 791 -36.70 10.53 23.32
N VAL A 792 -36.41 10.35 22.02
CA VAL A 792 -36.63 11.38 20.99
C VAL A 792 -36.73 10.75 19.61
N SER A 793 -37.45 11.39 18.68
CA SER A 793 -37.51 11.03 17.27
C SER A 793 -37.54 12.26 16.37
N SER A 794 -37.09 12.11 15.11
CA SER A 794 -37.18 13.12 14.07
C SER A 794 -37.35 12.50 12.69
N GLY A 795 -38.25 13.08 11.88
CA GLY A 795 -38.42 12.81 10.46
C GLY A 795 -37.54 13.72 9.57
N ASP A 796 -36.77 14.65 10.15
CA ASP A 796 -35.95 15.62 9.40
C ASP A 796 -34.60 15.04 8.97
N ILE A 797 -34.23 13.88 9.52
CA ILE A 797 -33.00 13.16 9.11
C ILE A 797 -33.31 12.29 7.90
N THR A 798 -32.88 12.75 6.73
CA THR A 798 -33.17 12.11 5.44
C THR A 798 -31.98 11.31 4.90
N ILE A 799 -30.78 11.53 5.42
CA ILE A 799 -29.56 10.75 5.07
C ILE A 799 -29.75 9.31 5.56
N ARG A 800 -29.34 8.35 4.75
CA ARG A 800 -29.37 6.92 5.11
C ARG A 800 -27.94 6.38 5.23
N PRO A 801 -27.72 5.34 6.05
CA PRO A 801 -26.37 4.75 6.20
C PRO A 801 -25.71 4.39 4.87
N MET A 802 -26.46 3.82 3.91
CA MET A 802 -25.94 3.48 2.59
C MET A 802 -25.50 4.68 1.73
N ASP A 803 -26.01 5.89 2.01
CA ASP A 803 -25.59 7.12 1.31
C ASP A 803 -24.19 7.53 1.75
N ILE A 804 -23.82 7.27 3.01
CA ILE A 804 -22.51 7.54 3.60
C ILE A 804 -21.49 6.51 3.13
N ARG A 805 -21.92 5.25 2.88
CA ARG A 805 -21.07 4.10 2.60
C ARG A 805 -19.94 3.96 3.64
N PRO A 806 -20.28 3.79 4.92
CA PRO A 806 -19.31 3.83 5.99
C PRO A 806 -18.30 2.68 5.85
N CYS A 807 -17.01 3.00 5.92
CA CYS A 807 -15.91 2.04 5.84
C CYS A 807 -14.87 2.21 6.96
N LEU A 808 -14.96 3.29 7.71
CA LEU A 808 -14.19 3.55 8.92
C LEU A 808 -15.14 3.50 10.10
N ASN A 809 -15.38 2.30 10.63
CA ASN A 809 -16.40 2.06 11.64
C ASN A 809 -15.75 1.87 13.02
N TYR A 810 -16.04 2.77 13.95
CA TYR A 810 -15.39 2.79 15.25
C TYR A 810 -16.37 2.68 16.41
N ILE A 811 -15.94 1.99 17.47
CA ILE A 811 -16.49 2.12 18.81
C ILE A 811 -15.46 2.85 19.66
N GLY A 812 -15.88 3.94 20.32
CA GLY A 812 -15.00 4.70 21.21
C GLY A 812 -14.07 5.73 20.56
N ARG A 813 -14.16 5.95 19.24
CA ARG A 813 -13.34 6.91 18.49
C ARG A 813 -14.17 7.69 17.50
N SER A 814 -13.81 8.98 17.27
CA SER A 814 -14.38 9.85 16.25
C SER A 814 -13.63 9.75 14.90
N GLN A 815 -14.33 10.11 13.78
CA GLN A 815 -13.67 10.43 12.50
C GLN A 815 -12.76 11.65 12.65
N PHE A 816 -13.10 12.59 13.53
CA PHE A 816 -12.30 13.77 13.83
C PHE A 816 -11.17 13.41 14.79
N VAL A 817 -9.92 13.60 14.33
CA VAL A 817 -8.72 13.26 15.12
C VAL A 817 -8.61 14.08 16.41
N ALA A 818 -9.15 15.31 16.40
CA ALA A 818 -9.12 16.21 17.56
C ALA A 818 -10.12 15.85 18.68
N ASP A 819 -11.13 15.03 18.37
CA ASP A 819 -12.15 14.65 19.36
C ASP A 819 -11.57 13.66 20.39
N PRO A 820 -12.02 13.75 21.66
CA PRO A 820 -11.57 12.84 22.70
C PRO A 820 -12.08 11.41 22.47
N MET A 821 -11.26 10.43 22.78
CA MET A 821 -11.67 9.03 22.80
C MET A 821 -12.59 8.74 23.97
N PHE A 822 -13.46 7.74 23.81
CA PHE A 822 -14.41 7.33 24.83
C PHE A 822 -13.71 6.75 26.07
N LYS A 823 -14.16 7.21 27.24
CA LYS A 823 -13.70 6.70 28.53
C LYS A 823 -14.88 6.01 29.24
N GLY A 824 -14.76 4.72 29.44
CA GLY A 824 -15.85 3.92 30.06
C GLY A 824 -15.91 2.51 29.54
N SER A 825 -17.04 1.83 29.77
CA SER A 825 -17.26 0.46 29.34
C SER A 825 -18.42 0.37 28.36
N ILE A 826 -18.31 -0.52 27.39
CA ILE A 826 -19.33 -0.83 26.39
C ILE A 826 -19.58 -2.32 26.40
N ASP A 827 -20.85 -2.71 26.30
CA ASP A 827 -21.28 -4.09 26.46
C ASP A 827 -22.46 -4.39 25.52
N ASP A 828 -22.58 -5.64 25.10
CA ASP A 828 -23.70 -6.17 24.28
C ASP A 828 -24.02 -5.27 23.07
N PHE A 829 -23.02 -5.03 22.22
CA PHE A 829 -23.14 -4.16 21.04
C PHE A 829 -23.71 -4.93 19.85
N ARG A 830 -24.86 -4.48 19.36
CA ARG A 830 -25.62 -5.14 18.28
C ARG A 830 -25.90 -4.20 17.13
N VAL A 831 -25.80 -4.72 15.90
CA VAL A 831 -26.12 -4.02 14.66
C VAL A 831 -27.14 -4.83 13.88
N TYR A 832 -28.26 -4.22 13.52
CA TYR A 832 -29.31 -4.82 12.69
C TYR A 832 -29.44 -4.01 11.38
N ASN A 833 -29.73 -4.68 10.26
CA ASN A 833 -29.93 -4.05 8.94
C ASN A 833 -31.34 -3.50 8.72
N TYR A 834 -32.13 -3.37 9.78
CA TYR A 834 -33.51 -2.87 9.72
C TYR A 834 -33.86 -2.09 10.99
N GLU A 835 -34.95 -1.36 10.93
CA GLU A 835 -35.51 -0.64 12.08
C GLU A 835 -36.19 -1.63 13.03
N LEU A 836 -35.69 -1.77 14.26
CA LEU A 836 -36.35 -2.53 15.31
C LEU A 836 -37.61 -1.80 15.83
N SER A 837 -38.65 -2.55 16.12
CA SER A 837 -39.83 -2.00 16.79
C SER A 837 -39.52 -1.56 18.23
N ALA A 838 -40.30 -0.64 18.79
CA ALA A 838 -40.16 -0.24 20.20
C ALA A 838 -40.30 -1.43 21.17
N GLU A 839 -41.11 -2.44 20.82
CA GLU A 839 -41.26 -3.65 21.61
C GLU A 839 -39.97 -4.49 21.57
N ASP A 840 -39.36 -4.62 20.38
CA ASP A 840 -38.11 -5.38 20.26
C ASP A 840 -36.94 -4.65 20.94
N ILE A 841 -36.91 -3.30 20.88
CA ILE A 841 -35.91 -2.54 21.64
C ILE A 841 -36.04 -2.81 23.16
N LYS A 842 -37.24 -2.94 23.70
CA LYS A 842 -37.44 -3.32 25.12
C LYS A 842 -36.90 -4.71 25.44
N LYS A 843 -37.11 -5.67 24.55
CA LYS A 843 -36.58 -7.05 24.69
C LYS A 843 -35.06 -7.03 24.68
N VAL A 844 -34.47 -6.33 23.70
CA VAL A 844 -33.01 -6.20 23.60
C VAL A 844 -32.43 -5.52 24.85
N ALA A 845 -33.05 -4.47 25.38
CA ALA A 845 -32.68 -3.84 26.64
C ALA A 845 -32.78 -4.76 27.87
N GLN A 846 -33.48 -5.88 27.78
CA GLN A 846 -33.57 -6.93 28.81
C GLN A 846 -32.58 -8.08 28.56
N GLY A 847 -31.75 -7.98 27.52
CA GLY A 847 -30.78 -8.99 27.12
C GLY A 847 -31.38 -10.11 26.26
N GLU A 848 -32.63 -9.93 25.80
CA GLU A 848 -33.27 -10.91 24.91
C GLU A 848 -32.75 -10.76 23.47
N SER A 849 -32.78 -11.84 22.72
CA SER A 849 -32.46 -11.85 21.30
C SER A 849 -33.74 -11.62 20.48
N VAL A 850 -33.68 -10.72 19.49
CA VAL A 850 -34.77 -10.44 18.54
C VAL A 850 -34.26 -10.58 17.09
N GLY A 851 -35.18 -10.78 16.15
CA GLY A 851 -34.85 -11.02 14.74
C GLY A 851 -34.85 -12.50 14.37
N ILE A 852 -34.40 -12.82 13.16
CA ILE A 852 -34.26 -14.21 12.71
C ILE A 852 -32.99 -14.77 13.36
N ILE A 853 -33.15 -15.58 14.38
CA ILE A 853 -32.06 -16.30 15.05
C ILE A 853 -31.97 -17.69 14.45
N THR A 854 -30.82 -18.00 13.87
CA THR A 854 -30.53 -19.40 13.52
C THR A 854 -30.43 -20.21 14.81
N PRO A 855 -31.20 -21.28 14.98
CA PRO A 855 -31.12 -22.09 16.18
C PRO A 855 -29.70 -22.59 16.41
N GLN A 856 -29.16 -22.36 17.61
CA GLN A 856 -27.79 -22.78 17.97
C GLN A 856 -27.71 -24.29 18.20
N ILE A 857 -26.57 -24.85 17.85
CA ILE A 857 -26.21 -26.23 18.21
C ILE A 857 -25.57 -26.19 19.60
N SER A 858 -26.05 -26.99 20.54
CA SER A 858 -25.54 -26.99 21.92
C SER A 858 -24.11 -27.54 22.00
N ASP A 859 -23.39 -27.18 23.06
CA ASP A 859 -22.05 -27.69 23.31
C ASP A 859 -21.97 -29.21 23.46
N ASP A 860 -23.03 -29.82 23.90
CA ASP A 860 -23.11 -31.29 24.07
C ASP A 860 -23.31 -32.03 22.73
N GLU A 861 -23.67 -31.31 21.67
CA GLU A 861 -23.92 -31.90 20.34
C GLU A 861 -22.67 -31.87 19.44
N LEU A 862 -21.65 -31.03 19.76
CA LEU A 862 -20.43 -30.87 18.98
C LEU A 862 -19.19 -31.07 19.84
N PHE A 863 -18.34 -32.00 19.45
CA PHE A 863 -16.99 -32.16 20.01
C PHE A 863 -15.92 -32.05 18.92
N ILE A 864 -14.83 -31.34 19.21
CA ILE A 864 -13.68 -31.19 18.31
C ILE A 864 -12.39 -31.59 19.03
N GLY A 865 -11.48 -32.29 18.34
CA GLY A 865 -10.20 -32.70 18.94
C GLY A 865 -9.32 -33.50 17.97
N PRO A 866 -8.05 -33.72 18.31
CA PRO A 866 -7.33 -33.20 19.49
C PRO A 866 -7.09 -31.72 19.44
N LEU A 867 -6.90 -31.07 20.58
CA LEU A 867 -6.58 -29.63 20.66
C LEU A 867 -5.30 -29.44 21.47
N PRO A 868 -4.27 -28.69 20.98
CA PRO A 868 -4.21 -28.18 19.61
C PRO A 868 -4.17 -29.28 18.55
N ALA A 869 -4.72 -29.01 17.36
CA ALA A 869 -4.62 -29.94 16.25
C ALA A 869 -3.22 -29.86 15.62
N ASP A 870 -2.69 -31.00 15.18
CA ASP A 870 -1.42 -31.08 14.44
C ASP A 870 -1.67 -31.27 12.94
N GLN A 871 -2.00 -32.47 12.51
CA GLN A 871 -2.26 -32.77 11.10
C GLN A 871 -3.75 -32.93 10.79
N LYS A 872 -4.52 -33.31 11.79
CA LYS A 872 -5.95 -33.64 11.64
C LYS A 872 -6.76 -33.07 12.79
N LEU A 873 -7.94 -32.55 12.46
CA LEU A 873 -8.98 -32.18 13.40
C LEU A 873 -10.15 -33.11 13.22
N GLN A 874 -10.51 -33.83 14.26
CA GLN A 874 -11.69 -34.69 14.30
C GLN A 874 -12.88 -33.89 14.84
N VAL A 875 -13.95 -33.86 14.08
CA VAL A 875 -15.22 -33.22 14.43
C VAL A 875 -16.27 -34.32 14.67
N THR A 876 -16.77 -34.38 15.87
CA THR A 876 -17.86 -35.33 16.25
C THR A 876 -19.13 -34.52 16.46
N TYR A 877 -20.15 -34.78 15.68
CA TYR A 877 -21.41 -34.05 15.73
C TYR A 877 -22.59 -35.03 15.63
N THR A 878 -23.64 -34.79 16.40
CA THR A 878 -24.87 -35.58 16.40
C THR A 878 -25.97 -34.76 15.73
N PRO A 879 -26.30 -35.03 14.43
CA PRO A 879 -27.34 -34.28 13.74
C PRO A 879 -28.72 -34.48 14.34
N ALA A 880 -29.51 -33.43 14.37
CA ALA A 880 -30.89 -33.48 14.85
C ALA A 880 -31.80 -34.34 13.96
N GLN A 881 -31.45 -34.56 12.69
CA GLN A 881 -32.14 -35.43 11.75
C GLN A 881 -31.14 -36.31 10.99
N SER A 882 -31.42 -37.59 10.90
CA SER A 882 -30.53 -38.61 10.35
C SER A 882 -30.28 -38.53 8.82
N SER A 883 -30.89 -37.60 8.10
CA SER A 883 -30.81 -37.42 6.63
C SER A 883 -30.34 -36.01 6.18
N GLY A 884 -29.90 -35.17 7.09
CA GLY A 884 -29.44 -33.78 6.78
C GLY A 884 -28.00 -33.75 6.25
N ARG A 885 -27.71 -32.79 5.37
CA ARG A 885 -26.34 -32.39 5.04
C ARG A 885 -25.80 -31.48 6.12
N VAL A 886 -24.60 -31.77 6.58
CA VAL A 886 -23.86 -30.93 7.53
C VAL A 886 -22.67 -30.30 6.80
N SER A 887 -22.58 -28.98 6.84
CA SER A 887 -21.46 -28.22 6.29
C SER A 887 -20.49 -27.86 7.40
N LEU A 888 -19.20 -28.12 7.18
CA LEU A 888 -18.10 -27.77 8.05
C LEU A 888 -17.17 -26.80 7.31
N SER A 889 -16.96 -25.62 7.86
CA SER A 889 -16.03 -24.64 7.28
C SER A 889 -15.02 -24.21 8.33
N ILE A 890 -13.73 -24.16 7.93
CA ILE A 890 -12.68 -23.61 8.80
C ILE A 890 -12.28 -22.26 8.23
N TYR A 891 -12.22 -21.26 9.09
CA TYR A 891 -11.79 -19.89 8.77
C TYR A 891 -10.51 -19.56 9.53
N ASN A 892 -9.64 -18.78 8.90
CA ASN A 892 -8.58 -18.11 9.64
C ASN A 892 -9.18 -16.96 10.48
N MET A 893 -8.37 -16.34 11.32
CA MET A 893 -8.82 -15.26 12.21
C MET A 893 -9.17 -13.96 11.50
N GLN A 894 -8.95 -13.86 10.19
CA GLN A 894 -9.39 -12.76 9.32
C GLN A 894 -10.75 -13.05 8.65
N GLY A 895 -11.41 -14.14 9.04
CA GLY A 895 -12.70 -14.56 8.46
C GLY A 895 -12.60 -15.18 7.06
N VAL A 896 -11.37 -15.44 6.56
CA VAL A 896 -11.17 -16.09 5.26
C VAL A 896 -11.34 -17.60 5.41
N PRO A 897 -12.21 -18.24 4.62
CA PRO A 897 -12.35 -19.70 4.66
C PRO A 897 -11.07 -20.36 4.13
N VAL A 898 -10.52 -21.28 4.92
CA VAL A 898 -9.30 -22.04 4.56
C VAL A 898 -9.59 -23.51 4.29
N LEU A 899 -10.78 -23.99 4.69
CA LEU A 899 -11.28 -25.32 4.36
C LEU A 899 -12.81 -25.33 4.43
N SER A 900 -13.46 -25.99 3.47
CA SER A 900 -14.89 -26.31 3.52
C SER A 900 -15.10 -27.80 3.21
N HIS A 901 -16.00 -28.44 3.97
CA HIS A 901 -16.28 -29.84 3.85
C HIS A 901 -17.78 -30.10 4.07
N GLU A 902 -18.43 -30.84 3.17
CA GLU A 902 -19.81 -31.31 3.35
C GLU A 902 -19.81 -32.80 3.72
N THR A 903 -20.58 -33.14 4.72
CA THR A 903 -20.77 -34.54 5.12
C THR A 903 -22.25 -34.87 5.17
N ALA A 904 -22.60 -36.09 4.80
CA ALA A 904 -23.97 -36.61 4.92
C ALA A 904 -24.15 -37.32 6.28
N GLY A 905 -24.79 -36.64 7.22
CA GLY A 905 -25.34 -37.26 8.44
C GLY A 905 -24.40 -38.12 9.27
N SER A 906 -23.08 -37.95 9.16
CA SER A 906 -22.10 -38.78 9.89
C SER A 906 -21.77 -38.19 11.24
N SER A 907 -21.69 -39.00 12.24
CA SER A 907 -21.34 -38.58 13.61
C SER A 907 -19.87 -38.19 13.79
N VAL A 908 -18.97 -38.51 12.87
CA VAL A 908 -17.53 -38.22 13.00
C VAL A 908 -16.93 -37.85 11.61
N THR A 909 -16.36 -36.66 11.50
CA THR A 909 -15.63 -36.19 10.30
C THR A 909 -14.20 -35.84 10.66
N THR A 910 -13.24 -36.23 9.83
CA THR A 910 -11.81 -35.87 10.02
C THR A 910 -11.41 -34.87 8.97
N LEU A 911 -10.98 -33.65 9.39
CA LEU A 911 -10.52 -32.59 8.55
C LEU A 911 -8.97 -32.58 8.55
N ASP A 912 -8.37 -32.43 7.37
CA ASP A 912 -6.91 -32.31 7.22
C ASP A 912 -6.52 -30.86 7.41
N VAL A 913 -5.72 -30.60 8.46
CA VAL A 913 -5.19 -29.27 8.80
C VAL A 913 -3.66 -29.20 8.70
N SER A 914 -3.04 -30.24 8.14
CA SER A 914 -1.57 -30.32 8.02
C SER A 914 -0.93 -29.22 7.18
N GLY A 915 -1.70 -28.61 6.26
CA GLY A 915 -1.26 -27.47 5.44
C GLY A 915 -1.53 -26.09 6.05
N PHE A 916 -2.09 -26.04 7.26
CA PHE A 916 -2.40 -24.76 7.90
C PHE A 916 -1.18 -24.23 8.64
N PRO A 917 -0.86 -22.91 8.58
CA PRO A 917 0.11 -22.32 9.49
C PRO A 917 -0.25 -22.55 10.96
N THR A 918 0.76 -22.69 11.83
CA THR A 918 0.52 -22.69 13.28
C THR A 918 -0.23 -21.43 13.69
N GLY A 919 -1.39 -21.56 14.33
CA GLY A 919 -2.25 -20.42 14.65
C GLY A 919 -3.61 -20.83 15.19
N LEU A 920 -4.49 -19.84 15.33
CA LEU A 920 -5.87 -20.02 15.74
C LEU A 920 -6.80 -20.01 14.51
N TYR A 921 -7.84 -20.82 14.59
CA TYR A 921 -8.83 -21.01 13.54
C TYR A 921 -10.22 -21.12 14.15
N LEU A 922 -11.24 -20.84 13.33
CA LEU A 922 -12.65 -21.03 13.66
C LEU A 922 -13.20 -22.17 12.82
N LEU A 923 -13.77 -23.18 13.47
CA LEU A 923 -14.58 -24.22 12.83
C LEU A 923 -16.04 -23.80 12.95
N ARG A 924 -16.71 -23.64 11.82
CA ARG A 924 -18.16 -23.46 11.74
C ARG A 924 -18.81 -24.74 11.25
N LEU A 925 -19.84 -25.19 11.95
CA LEU A 925 -20.70 -26.30 11.56
C LEU A 925 -22.10 -25.75 11.32
N VAL A 926 -22.70 -26.11 10.18
CA VAL A 926 -24.09 -25.77 9.83
C VAL A 926 -24.85 -27.05 9.53
N ASP A 927 -25.94 -27.25 10.23
CA ASP A 927 -26.89 -28.36 10.03
C ASP A 927 -28.31 -27.81 9.78
N ASN A 928 -28.70 -27.74 8.51
CA ASN A 928 -29.94 -27.09 8.08
C ASN A 928 -29.98 -25.62 8.56
N ASN A 929 -30.93 -25.29 9.48
CA ASN A 929 -31.11 -23.96 10.05
C ASN A 929 -30.40 -23.81 11.41
N ARG A 930 -29.52 -24.73 11.80
CA ARG A 930 -28.74 -24.67 13.05
C ARG A 930 -27.28 -24.46 12.76
N SER A 931 -26.59 -23.66 13.52
CA SER A 931 -25.14 -23.49 13.39
C SER A 931 -24.43 -23.40 14.72
N VAL A 932 -23.12 -23.62 14.68
CA VAL A 932 -22.21 -23.40 15.82
C VAL A 932 -20.83 -23.10 15.29
N THR A 933 -20.15 -22.16 15.95
CA THR A 933 -18.75 -21.82 15.66
C THR A 933 -17.89 -22.17 16.88
N ARG A 934 -16.73 -22.81 16.64
CA ARG A 934 -15.77 -23.19 17.68
C ARG A 934 -14.37 -22.76 17.31
N LYS A 935 -13.68 -22.19 18.27
CA LYS A 935 -12.27 -21.82 18.14
C LYS A 935 -11.39 -23.02 18.44
N PHE A 936 -10.35 -23.23 17.63
CA PHE A 936 -9.33 -24.23 17.86
C PHE A 936 -7.93 -23.74 17.43
N ALA A 937 -6.91 -24.36 17.99
CA ALA A 937 -5.52 -24.08 17.63
C ALA A 937 -4.96 -25.18 16.74
N VAL A 938 -4.18 -24.80 15.73
CA VAL A 938 -3.29 -25.68 14.97
C VAL A 938 -1.85 -25.41 15.41
N ARG A 939 -1.10 -26.49 15.71
CA ARG A 939 0.30 -26.41 16.11
C ARG A 939 1.06 -27.61 15.54
N HIS A 940 1.99 -27.31 14.62
CA HIS A 940 2.96 -28.27 14.07
C HIS A 940 4.29 -28.22 14.80
#